data_7bebedf8aa0a3b904bdda11f0dd6d4e9
#
_entry.id   7bebedf8aa0a3b904bdda11f0dd6d4e9
#
_cell.length_a   1.000
_cell.length_b   1.000
_cell.length_c   1.000
_cell.angle_alpha   90.00
_cell.angle_beta   90.00
_cell.angle_gamma   90.00
#
_symmetry.space_group_name_H-M   'P 1'
#
loop_
_entity.id
_entity.type
_entity.pdbx_description
1 polymer ?
#
loop_
_entity_poly.entity_id
_entity_poly.type
_entity_poly.pdbx_seq_one_letter_code
_entity_poly.pdbx_strand_id
1 'polypeptide(L)'
;MLTRLREIVEKVASAPRLNEALDILVTDVCQAMETEVCSVYLADNDRRCYYLMATRGLKKPHGRTVALAFDEGLVGLVGRLAEPINLADAQKHPSFKYIPAVKEDRFRAFLGVPIIQRRQLLGVLVVQQRELRQFDESEESFLVTLATQMAAILSQSQLNALFGQYRQTRIRALPASSGVAIAEGWMDVSLPLMEQVYEASTLDTASERERLTGALEEAANEFRRYSKRYAAGAQKETAAIFDLYSHLLSDARLRRELFAEVDKGAVAEWAVKKIIEKFAEQFAALSDGYLKERAGDLRTLGQRLLFHLDDSIQGPNTWPARIILVADELSATTLAEVPQDRLAGVVVRDGAANSHAAIMVRALGIPTVMGADIQPSLLHGHTLIVDGYRGELLVDPEPVLLQEYQRLISEENELSRLAEDDLQRASELKSGERVKVMLNAGLSPEREEKLGSFVDGIGLYRTEIPFMLQSGFPSEEEQVAQYQGMLQMFNSKPVTLRTLDIGADKQLPYMPISEENPCLGWRGIRITLDQPEIFLIQVRAMLRANAATGNLSILLPMVTSLEEVDEARRLIDRASREVEEMIGYAIPRPRLGVMLEVPSMVFMLPQLASRIDFISVGTNDLTQYLLAVDRNNTRVASMYDSLHPAVLRALAMIAHDAERFGIDLRLCGEMAGDPMCVTILIGLGYRHLSMNGRSVARVKYLLRRIDIEEAQELSRRSLDAQMTAEVRHQVAAFMERRGLGGLIRGGR
;
A
#
# COMPACT_ATOMS: atom_id res chain seq x y z
N MET A 1 32.05 0.13 24.20
CA MET A 1 31.02 -0.79 23.62
C MET A 1 30.21 -0.16 22.46
N LEU A 2 29.59 1.02 22.59
CA LEU A 2 28.77 1.62 21.53
C LEU A 2 29.47 1.82 20.17
N THR A 3 30.72 2.26 20.15
CA THR A 3 31.49 2.41 18.90
C THR A 3 31.73 1.06 18.22
N ARG A 4 32.07 0.02 18.98
CA ARG A 4 32.23 -1.34 18.46
C ARG A 4 30.92 -1.94 17.94
N LEU A 5 29.79 -1.65 18.61
CA LEU A 5 28.47 -2.07 18.15
C LEU A 5 28.15 -1.52 16.76
N ARG A 6 28.39 -0.22 16.54
CA ARG A 6 28.17 0.42 15.24
C ARG A 6 29.05 -0.20 14.14
N GLU A 7 30.34 -0.40 14.42
CA GLU A 7 31.27 -1.02 13.47
C GLU A 7 30.85 -2.44 13.07
N ILE A 8 30.38 -3.26 14.04
CA ILE A 8 29.91 -4.62 13.79
C ILE A 8 28.64 -4.57 12.90
N VAL A 9 27.67 -3.71 13.23
CA VAL A 9 26.43 -3.59 12.46
C VAL A 9 26.72 -3.13 11.03
N GLU A 10 27.58 -2.13 10.82
CA GLU A 10 27.97 -1.64 9.49
C GLU A 10 28.66 -2.73 8.65
N LYS A 11 29.58 -3.49 9.23
CA LYS A 11 30.27 -4.60 8.55
C LYS A 11 29.31 -5.73 8.17
N VAL A 12 28.43 -6.12 9.08
CA VAL A 12 27.46 -7.18 8.86
C VAL A 12 26.44 -6.77 7.79
N ALA A 13 25.97 -5.51 7.82
CA ALA A 13 25.03 -4.99 6.82
C ALA A 13 25.64 -4.87 5.41
N SER A 14 26.95 -4.68 5.31
CA SER A 14 27.67 -4.58 4.02
C SER A 14 28.13 -5.93 3.46
N ALA A 15 27.92 -7.03 4.16
CA ALA A 15 28.34 -8.35 3.70
C ALA A 15 27.46 -8.85 2.54
N PRO A 16 28.04 -9.34 1.42
CA PRO A 16 27.29 -9.70 0.22
C PRO A 16 26.46 -10.98 0.37
N ARG A 17 26.78 -11.82 1.39
CA ARG A 17 26.07 -13.08 1.65
C ARG A 17 25.80 -13.25 3.13
N LEU A 18 24.63 -13.81 3.47
CA LEU A 18 24.21 -14.03 4.85
C LEU A 18 25.22 -14.88 5.66
N ASN A 19 25.77 -15.93 5.08
CA ASN A 19 26.77 -16.76 5.76
C ASN A 19 28.02 -15.96 6.12
N GLU A 20 28.47 -15.07 5.24
CA GLU A 20 29.61 -14.17 5.51
C GLU A 20 29.26 -13.16 6.60
N ALA A 21 28.04 -12.62 6.56
CA ALA A 21 27.52 -11.71 7.60
C ALA A 21 27.52 -12.39 8.99
N LEU A 22 27.05 -13.64 9.06
CA LEU A 22 27.01 -14.40 10.31
C LEU A 22 28.42 -14.76 10.82
N ASP A 23 29.36 -15.08 9.93
CA ASP A 23 30.75 -15.38 10.30
C ASP A 23 31.49 -14.10 10.80
N ILE A 24 31.24 -12.94 10.18
CA ILE A 24 31.71 -11.63 10.66
C ILE A 24 31.14 -11.37 12.04
N LEU A 25 29.84 -11.54 12.23
CA LEU A 25 29.15 -11.31 13.49
C LEU A 25 29.80 -12.11 14.64
N VAL A 26 29.85 -13.43 14.51
CA VAL A 26 30.38 -14.29 15.60
C VAL A 26 31.85 -13.99 15.90
N THR A 27 32.61 -13.54 14.90
CA THR A 27 34.02 -13.18 15.05
C THR A 27 34.18 -11.87 15.81
N ASP A 28 33.48 -10.84 15.39
CA ASP A 28 33.58 -9.49 15.94
C ASP A 28 32.94 -9.40 17.35
N VAL A 29 31.86 -10.17 17.61
CA VAL A 29 31.24 -10.28 18.94
C VAL A 29 32.20 -10.94 19.94
N CYS A 30 32.84 -12.04 19.58
CA CYS A 30 33.89 -12.66 20.44
C CYS A 30 34.99 -11.67 20.80
N GLN A 31 35.43 -10.85 19.85
CA GLN A 31 36.47 -9.84 20.10
C GLN A 31 35.95 -8.67 20.96
N ALA A 32 34.75 -8.23 20.74
CA ALA A 32 34.15 -7.09 21.44
C ALA A 32 33.83 -7.39 22.90
N MET A 33 33.38 -8.61 23.19
CA MET A 33 33.01 -9.10 24.52
C MET A 33 34.13 -9.88 25.21
N GLU A 34 35.29 -10.05 24.57
CA GLU A 34 36.42 -10.83 25.07
C GLU A 34 36.02 -12.25 25.51
N THR A 35 35.12 -12.88 24.74
CA THR A 35 34.60 -14.22 24.99
C THR A 35 35.27 -15.27 24.10
N GLU A 36 35.30 -16.52 24.53
CA GLU A 36 35.92 -17.61 23.78
C GLU A 36 35.03 -18.20 22.73
N VAL A 37 33.70 -18.10 22.91
CA VAL A 37 32.69 -18.62 22.00
C VAL A 37 31.62 -17.57 21.71
N CYS A 38 31.27 -17.44 20.43
CA CYS A 38 30.04 -16.84 20.00
C CYS A 38 29.39 -17.74 18.93
N SER A 39 28.08 -17.94 19.04
CA SER A 39 27.32 -18.83 18.14
C SER A 39 25.97 -18.23 17.77
N VAL A 40 25.55 -18.39 16.51
CA VAL A 40 24.24 -18.01 16.02
C VAL A 40 23.47 -19.26 15.67
N TYR A 41 22.32 -19.41 16.28
CA TYR A 41 21.34 -20.44 15.99
C TYR A 41 20.13 -19.79 15.31
N LEU A 42 19.72 -20.28 14.14
CA LEU A 42 18.53 -19.79 13.44
C LEU A 42 17.39 -20.80 13.55
N ALA A 43 16.19 -20.28 13.75
CA ALA A 43 15.00 -21.08 13.95
C ALA A 43 14.40 -21.54 12.62
N ASP A 44 14.17 -22.84 12.49
CA ASP A 44 13.31 -23.45 11.47
C ASP A 44 11.96 -23.78 12.12
N ASN A 45 10.97 -22.95 11.88
CA ASN A 45 9.65 -23.08 12.48
C ASN A 45 8.88 -24.32 11.98
N ASP A 46 9.16 -24.77 10.75
CA ASP A 46 8.48 -25.92 10.16
C ASP A 46 8.99 -27.23 10.76
N ARG A 47 10.29 -27.34 10.95
CA ARG A 47 10.92 -28.51 11.59
C ARG A 47 10.96 -28.40 13.11
N ARG A 48 10.58 -27.26 13.68
CA ARG A 48 10.61 -26.95 15.11
C ARG A 48 12.00 -27.19 15.73
N CYS A 49 13.03 -26.68 15.05
CA CYS A 49 14.41 -26.83 15.51
C CYS A 49 15.25 -25.58 15.23
N TYR A 50 16.37 -25.44 15.95
CA TYR A 50 17.38 -24.44 15.72
C TYR A 50 18.57 -25.06 15.01
N TYR A 51 19.05 -24.40 13.94
CA TYR A 51 20.29 -24.79 13.26
C TYR A 51 21.44 -23.90 13.68
N LEU A 52 22.57 -24.49 14.03
CA LEU A 52 23.84 -23.77 14.25
C LEU A 52 24.38 -23.28 12.89
N MET A 53 24.20 -22.00 12.59
CA MET A 53 24.59 -21.41 11.32
C MET A 53 26.03 -20.93 11.31
N ALA A 54 26.43 -20.19 12.34
CA ALA A 54 27.80 -19.70 12.50
C ALA A 54 28.26 -19.88 13.94
N THR A 55 29.53 -20.19 14.11
CA THR A 55 30.15 -20.28 15.42
C THR A 55 31.63 -19.98 15.35
N ARG A 56 32.13 -19.26 16.36
CA ARG A 56 33.55 -19.12 16.68
C ARG A 56 33.78 -19.75 18.05
N GLY A 57 34.83 -20.58 18.16
CA GLY A 57 35.20 -21.22 19.40
C GLY A 57 34.65 -22.63 19.62
N LEU A 58 33.50 -23.00 19.01
CA LEU A 58 33.00 -24.37 19.00
C LEU A 58 33.51 -25.14 17.79
N LYS A 59 33.56 -26.46 17.90
CA LYS A 59 33.91 -27.32 16.76
C LYS A 59 32.71 -27.41 15.79
N LYS A 60 32.89 -26.97 14.56
CA LYS A 60 31.87 -27.14 13.51
C LYS A 60 32.12 -28.49 12.80
N PRO A 61 31.21 -29.47 12.87
CA PRO A 61 31.41 -30.77 12.19
C PRO A 61 31.37 -30.56 10.66
N HIS A 62 32.38 -31.09 9.96
CA HIS A 62 32.41 -31.05 8.49
C HIS A 62 31.27 -31.88 7.92
N GLY A 63 30.41 -31.27 7.08
CA GLY A 63 29.34 -31.96 6.34
C GLY A 63 28.10 -32.39 7.15
N ARG A 64 27.98 -32.01 8.44
CA ARG A 64 26.79 -32.25 9.25
C ARG A 64 26.26 -30.97 9.87
N THR A 65 25.00 -30.69 9.67
CA THR A 65 24.30 -29.57 10.30
C THR A 65 23.94 -29.94 11.73
N VAL A 66 24.29 -29.11 12.71
CA VAL A 66 23.89 -29.29 14.11
C VAL A 66 22.51 -28.68 14.29
N ALA A 67 21.53 -29.50 14.64
CA ALA A 67 20.16 -29.09 14.90
C ALA A 67 19.77 -29.41 16.35
N LEU A 68 19.03 -28.50 16.99
CA LEU A 68 18.46 -28.63 18.33
C LEU A 68 16.95 -28.46 18.25
N ALA A 69 16.18 -29.34 18.90
CA ALA A 69 14.75 -29.14 18.98
C ALA A 69 14.40 -27.85 19.77
N PHE A 70 13.22 -27.25 19.51
CA PHE A 70 12.80 -26.00 20.19
C PHE A 70 12.72 -26.10 21.71
N ASP A 71 12.57 -27.27 22.25
CA ASP A 71 12.55 -27.56 23.68
C ASP A 71 13.89 -28.08 24.22
N GLU A 72 14.92 -28.13 23.42
CA GLU A 72 16.18 -28.78 23.71
C GLU A 72 17.27 -27.80 24.14
N GLY A 73 17.90 -28.05 25.31
CA GLY A 73 19.04 -27.32 25.81
C GLY A 73 18.76 -25.88 26.25
N LEU A 74 19.85 -25.13 26.52
CA LEU A 74 19.74 -23.72 26.91
C LEU A 74 19.30 -22.84 25.75
N VAL A 75 19.66 -23.18 24.53
CA VAL A 75 19.21 -22.47 23.33
C VAL A 75 17.70 -22.55 23.19
N GLY A 76 17.13 -23.77 23.38
CA GLY A 76 15.68 -23.97 23.41
C GLY A 76 14.99 -23.21 24.55
N LEU A 77 15.67 -23.09 25.71
CA LEU A 77 15.14 -22.32 26.85
C LEU A 77 15.03 -20.81 26.51
N VAL A 78 16.11 -20.23 25.96
CA VAL A 78 16.11 -18.82 25.49
C VAL A 78 14.99 -18.55 24.52
N GLY A 79 14.81 -19.46 23.54
CA GLY A 79 13.77 -19.30 22.54
C GLY A 79 12.34 -19.41 23.09
N ARG A 80 12.09 -20.32 24.03
CA ARG A 80 10.76 -20.48 24.67
C ARG A 80 10.37 -19.31 25.55
N LEU A 81 11.34 -18.80 26.34
CA LEU A 81 11.08 -17.66 27.23
C LEU A 81 11.06 -16.34 26.47
N ALA A 82 11.73 -16.30 25.30
CA ALA A 82 11.93 -15.09 24.51
C ALA A 82 12.62 -13.95 25.32
N GLU A 83 13.47 -14.35 26.28
CA GLU A 83 14.19 -13.48 27.20
C GLU A 83 15.67 -13.87 27.27
N PRO A 84 16.58 -12.93 27.61
CA PRO A 84 17.98 -13.24 27.85
C PRO A 84 18.15 -14.24 28.99
N ILE A 85 19.03 -15.23 28.81
CA ILE A 85 19.44 -16.19 29.86
C ILE A 85 20.91 -16.00 30.13
N ASN A 86 21.25 -15.60 31.36
CA ASN A 86 22.59 -15.28 31.81
C ASN A 86 22.97 -16.19 32.99
N LEU A 87 23.87 -17.15 32.77
CA LEU A 87 24.23 -18.19 33.73
C LEU A 87 25.76 -18.19 34.00
N ALA A 88 26.17 -18.11 35.26
CA ALA A 88 27.56 -18.24 35.65
C ALA A 88 28.09 -19.67 35.46
N ASP A 89 27.24 -20.69 35.60
CA ASP A 89 27.58 -22.11 35.42
C ASP A 89 26.42 -22.83 34.66
N ALA A 90 26.51 -22.85 33.36
CA ALA A 90 25.52 -23.47 32.49
C ALA A 90 25.29 -24.96 32.77
N GLN A 91 26.36 -25.69 33.17
CA GLN A 91 26.27 -27.14 33.39
C GLN A 91 25.41 -27.51 34.60
N LYS A 92 25.22 -26.60 35.56
CA LYS A 92 24.34 -26.83 36.72
C LYS A 92 22.86 -26.58 36.41
N HIS A 93 22.56 -25.99 35.26
CA HIS A 93 21.16 -25.68 34.93
C HIS A 93 20.42 -26.94 34.46
N PRO A 94 19.18 -27.20 34.94
CA PRO A 94 18.44 -28.42 34.59
C PRO A 94 18.19 -28.61 33.08
N SER A 95 18.11 -27.52 32.33
CA SER A 95 17.95 -27.53 30.88
C SER A 95 19.28 -27.67 30.12
N PHE A 96 20.41 -27.78 30.78
CA PHE A 96 21.67 -27.97 30.08
C PHE A 96 21.71 -29.34 29.41
N LYS A 97 22.04 -29.37 28.12
CA LYS A 97 22.21 -30.60 27.34
C LYS A 97 23.55 -30.56 26.62
N TYR A 98 24.43 -31.51 26.92
CA TYR A 98 25.69 -31.64 26.22
C TYR A 98 25.52 -32.14 24.78
N ILE A 99 26.13 -31.43 23.85
CA ILE A 99 26.13 -31.78 22.42
C ILE A 99 27.55 -32.25 22.03
N PRO A 100 27.78 -33.57 21.91
CA PRO A 100 29.11 -34.13 21.60
C PRO A 100 29.71 -33.61 20.30
N ALA A 101 28.88 -33.27 19.32
CA ALA A 101 29.32 -32.80 18.01
C ALA A 101 30.08 -31.47 18.04
N VAL A 102 29.76 -30.58 18.98
CA VAL A 102 30.34 -29.22 19.07
C VAL A 102 31.37 -29.08 20.19
N LYS A 103 31.49 -30.06 21.10
CA LYS A 103 32.43 -30.11 22.24
C LYS A 103 32.33 -28.89 23.17
N GLU A 104 31.10 -28.58 23.59
CA GLU A 104 30.79 -27.41 24.45
C GLU A 104 31.01 -27.67 25.95
N ASP A 105 31.38 -28.90 26.36
CA ASP A 105 31.63 -29.33 27.75
C ASP A 105 32.69 -28.54 28.50
N ARG A 106 33.45 -27.71 27.80
CA ARG A 106 34.53 -26.90 28.38
C ARG A 106 34.07 -25.54 28.85
N PHE A 107 32.88 -25.09 28.43
CA PHE A 107 32.39 -23.74 28.69
C PHE A 107 31.39 -23.77 29.85
N ARG A 108 31.57 -22.83 30.79
CA ARG A 108 30.78 -22.75 32.02
C ARG A 108 29.85 -21.56 32.02
N ALA A 109 30.35 -20.36 31.74
CA ALA A 109 29.53 -19.17 31.63
C ALA A 109 28.74 -19.18 30.29
N PHE A 110 27.46 -18.81 30.35
CA PHE A 110 26.54 -18.77 29.21
C PHE A 110 25.70 -17.52 29.27
N LEU A 111 25.66 -16.78 28.15
CA LEU A 111 24.69 -15.75 27.92
C LEU A 111 24.06 -15.99 26.54
N GLY A 112 22.76 -16.25 26.51
CA GLY A 112 21.95 -16.43 25.29
C GLY A 112 20.90 -15.37 25.21
N VAL A 113 20.75 -14.73 24.04
CA VAL A 113 19.71 -13.73 23.77
C VAL A 113 18.88 -14.10 22.54
N PRO A 114 17.56 -13.89 22.58
CA PRO A 114 16.71 -14.20 21.43
C PRO A 114 16.84 -13.13 20.34
N ILE A 115 16.82 -13.57 19.08
CA ILE A 115 16.74 -12.70 17.90
C ILE A 115 15.27 -12.67 17.48
N ILE A 116 14.59 -11.56 17.74
CA ILE A 116 13.14 -11.41 17.54
C ILE A 116 12.83 -10.28 16.57
N GLN A 117 11.96 -10.55 15.57
CA GLN A 117 11.43 -9.54 14.66
C GLN A 117 9.92 -9.67 14.57
N ARG A 118 9.16 -8.57 14.66
CA ARG A 118 7.69 -8.54 14.54
C ARG A 118 6.98 -9.62 15.36
N ARG A 119 7.44 -9.84 16.61
CA ARG A 119 6.93 -10.89 17.52
C ARG A 119 7.23 -12.33 17.07
N GLN A 120 8.08 -12.53 16.11
CA GLN A 120 8.54 -13.85 15.67
C GLN A 120 9.99 -14.06 16.12
N LEU A 121 10.27 -15.24 16.66
CA LEU A 121 11.61 -15.67 17.02
C LEU A 121 12.32 -16.17 15.76
N LEU A 122 13.38 -15.47 15.34
CA LEU A 122 14.21 -15.83 14.19
C LEU A 122 15.39 -16.70 14.57
N GLY A 123 15.82 -16.63 15.83
CA GLY A 123 16.97 -17.38 16.29
C GLY A 123 17.42 -17.02 17.69
N VAL A 124 18.62 -17.49 18.05
CA VAL A 124 19.28 -17.23 19.35
C VAL A 124 20.75 -16.91 19.10
N LEU A 125 21.24 -15.84 19.69
CA LEU A 125 22.66 -15.47 19.73
C LEU A 125 23.23 -15.85 21.09
N VAL A 126 24.34 -16.58 21.10
CA VAL A 126 24.94 -17.16 22.32
C VAL A 126 26.39 -16.79 22.43
N VAL A 127 26.84 -16.40 23.63
CA VAL A 127 28.27 -16.29 23.99
C VAL A 127 28.56 -17.19 25.18
N GLN A 128 29.78 -17.78 25.20
CA GLN A 128 30.19 -18.71 26.25
C GLN A 128 31.66 -18.50 26.59
N GLN A 129 32.02 -18.84 27.83
CA GLN A 129 33.38 -18.74 28.36
C GLN A 129 33.68 -19.90 29.32
N ARG A 130 34.96 -20.31 29.42
CA ARG A 130 35.38 -21.41 30.31
C ARG A 130 35.34 -21.01 31.77
N GLU A 131 35.70 -19.78 32.07
CA GLU A 131 35.68 -19.27 33.42
C GLU A 131 34.26 -19.12 33.96
N LEU A 132 34.11 -19.42 35.25
CA LEU A 132 32.87 -19.21 35.99
C LEU A 132 32.69 -17.71 36.19
N ARG A 133 31.80 -17.09 35.44
CA ARG A 133 31.38 -15.70 35.63
C ARG A 133 29.97 -15.46 35.17
N GLN A 134 29.34 -14.50 35.76
CA GLN A 134 28.07 -13.94 35.21
C GLN A 134 28.44 -12.73 34.38
N PHE A 135 27.83 -12.60 33.21
CA PHE A 135 28.00 -11.43 32.36
C PHE A 135 27.32 -10.24 33.02
N ASP A 136 27.94 -9.06 32.94
CA ASP A 136 27.37 -7.85 33.53
C ASP A 136 26.22 -7.26 32.68
N GLU A 137 25.48 -6.28 33.25
CA GLU A 137 24.35 -5.63 32.55
C GLU A 137 24.74 -4.94 31.23
N SER A 138 26.01 -4.44 31.16
CA SER A 138 26.48 -3.77 29.95
C SER A 138 26.76 -4.78 28.83
N GLU A 139 27.30 -5.95 29.16
CA GLU A 139 27.52 -7.05 28.23
C GLU A 139 26.22 -7.66 27.74
N GLU A 140 25.25 -7.85 28.64
CA GLU A 140 23.93 -8.34 28.30
C GLU A 140 23.19 -7.35 27.40
N SER A 141 23.14 -6.06 27.74
CA SER A 141 22.53 -5.00 26.94
C SER A 141 23.19 -4.86 25.57
N PHE A 142 24.50 -5.04 25.47
CA PHE A 142 25.24 -5.04 24.22
C PHE A 142 24.77 -6.19 23.30
N LEU A 143 24.70 -7.41 23.86
CA LEU A 143 24.28 -8.58 23.07
C LEU A 143 22.82 -8.51 22.66
N VAL A 144 21.92 -8.02 23.52
CA VAL A 144 20.49 -7.78 23.21
C VAL A 144 20.34 -6.75 22.09
N THR A 145 21.09 -5.63 22.16
CA THR A 145 21.04 -4.59 21.11
C THR A 145 21.52 -5.14 19.77
N LEU A 146 22.60 -5.92 19.77
CA LEU A 146 23.11 -6.60 18.59
C LEU A 146 22.09 -7.58 18.02
N ALA A 147 21.47 -8.43 18.85
CA ALA A 147 20.42 -9.36 18.41
C ALA A 147 19.23 -8.63 17.77
N THR A 148 18.84 -7.47 18.32
CA THR A 148 17.78 -6.63 17.78
C THR A 148 18.15 -6.05 16.40
N GLN A 149 19.38 -5.58 16.22
CA GLN A 149 19.87 -5.08 14.93
C GLN A 149 20.00 -6.22 13.91
N MET A 150 20.48 -7.38 14.34
CA MET A 150 20.56 -8.57 13.51
C MET A 150 19.18 -9.04 13.04
N ALA A 151 18.15 -8.94 13.89
CA ALA A 151 16.80 -9.27 13.51
C ALA A 151 16.29 -8.42 12.32
N ALA A 152 16.75 -7.17 12.21
CA ALA A 152 16.41 -6.30 11.08
C ALA A 152 17.11 -6.74 9.77
N ILE A 153 18.29 -7.35 9.86
CA ILE A 153 19.08 -7.84 8.71
C ILE A 153 18.60 -9.24 8.29
N LEU A 154 18.20 -10.08 9.26
CA LEU A 154 17.70 -11.43 9.03
C LEU A 154 16.22 -11.39 8.63
N SER A 155 15.93 -11.41 7.34
CA SER A 155 14.55 -11.57 6.90
C SER A 155 14.10 -13.05 6.93
N GLN A 156 12.79 -13.27 7.12
CA GLN A 156 12.21 -14.62 7.10
C GLN A 156 12.47 -15.33 5.77
N SER A 157 12.48 -14.58 4.67
CA SER A 157 12.76 -15.09 3.33
C SER A 157 14.19 -15.60 3.17
N GLN A 158 15.17 -14.90 3.79
CA GLN A 158 16.57 -15.34 3.79
C GLN A 158 16.77 -16.61 4.61
N LEU A 159 16.03 -16.76 5.72
CA LEU A 159 16.05 -17.98 6.52
C LEU A 159 15.50 -19.17 5.75
N ASN A 160 14.37 -18.99 5.07
CA ASN A 160 13.74 -20.02 4.25
C ASN A 160 14.64 -20.46 3.08
N ALA A 161 15.37 -19.50 2.46
CA ALA A 161 16.36 -19.79 1.43
C ALA A 161 17.53 -20.64 1.93
N LEU A 162 18.02 -20.38 3.15
CA LEU A 162 19.12 -21.14 3.78
C LEU A 162 18.76 -22.62 4.07
N PHE A 163 17.51 -22.86 4.45
CA PHE A 163 17.06 -24.22 4.78
C PHE A 163 16.65 -25.05 3.57
N GLY A 164 16.76 -24.51 2.35
CA GLY A 164 16.49 -25.24 1.08
C GLY A 164 15.03 -25.60 0.90
N GLN A 165 14.11 -24.86 1.53
CA GLN A 165 12.68 -25.14 1.52
C GLN A 165 11.92 -24.05 0.78
N TYR A 166 11.99 -24.02 -0.56
CA TYR A 166 11.02 -23.35 -1.40
C TYR A 166 9.75 -24.17 -1.67
N ARG A 167 9.55 -25.27 -0.95
CA ARG A 167 8.27 -26.00 -1.00
C ARG A 167 7.32 -25.37 0.01
N GLN A 168 6.33 -24.57 -0.51
CA GLN A 168 5.19 -24.00 0.22
C GLN A 168 5.52 -22.81 1.11
N THR A 169 6.10 -21.76 0.55
CA THR A 169 6.34 -20.55 1.33
C THR A 169 5.11 -19.64 1.24
N ARG A 170 4.47 -19.39 2.40
CA ARG A 170 3.43 -18.37 2.55
C ARG A 170 4.08 -17.09 3.09
N ILE A 171 4.08 -16.04 2.28
CA ILE A 171 4.70 -14.76 2.59
C ILE A 171 3.59 -13.75 2.86
N ARG A 172 3.67 -13.07 4.00
CA ARG A 172 2.77 -11.96 4.31
C ARG A 172 3.28 -10.68 3.66
N ALA A 173 2.37 -9.96 3.04
CA ALA A 173 2.60 -8.69 2.38
C ALA A 173 1.41 -7.76 2.66
N LEU A 174 1.40 -6.56 2.09
CA LEU A 174 0.29 -5.64 2.19
C LEU A 174 -0.64 -5.77 0.98
N PRO A 175 -1.96 -5.85 1.17
CA PRO A 175 -2.90 -5.85 0.08
C PRO A 175 -2.92 -4.47 -0.59
N ALA A 176 -2.56 -4.41 -1.88
CA ALA A 176 -2.55 -3.17 -2.64
C ALA A 176 -3.70 -3.09 -3.65
N SER A 177 -4.09 -4.20 -4.24
CA SER A 177 -5.26 -4.31 -5.12
C SER A 177 -5.93 -5.67 -4.91
N SER A 178 -7.24 -5.66 -4.71
CA SER A 178 -8.05 -6.84 -4.40
C SER A 178 -8.11 -7.83 -5.57
N GLY A 179 -8.26 -9.12 -5.27
CA GLY A 179 -8.39 -10.21 -6.22
C GLY A 179 -7.40 -11.33 -5.94
N VAL A 180 -7.59 -12.46 -6.63
CA VAL A 180 -6.67 -13.59 -6.57
C VAL A 180 -6.11 -13.85 -7.97
N ALA A 181 -4.80 -14.04 -8.07
CA ALA A 181 -4.12 -14.39 -9.30
C ALA A 181 -3.29 -15.67 -9.12
N ILE A 182 -3.29 -16.52 -10.15
CA ILE A 182 -2.44 -17.70 -10.24
C ILE A 182 -1.73 -17.65 -11.59
N ALA A 183 -0.42 -17.56 -11.58
CA ALA A 183 0.42 -17.64 -12.77
C ALA A 183 1.87 -17.88 -12.37
N GLU A 184 2.75 -18.01 -13.38
CA GLU A 184 4.19 -18.05 -13.19
C GLU A 184 4.73 -16.68 -12.83
N GLY A 185 5.63 -16.63 -11.83
CA GLY A 185 6.34 -15.41 -11.44
C GLY A 185 7.31 -14.99 -12.54
N TRP A 186 7.23 -13.75 -12.97
CA TRP A 186 8.09 -13.18 -14.01
C TRP A 186 8.75 -11.89 -13.52
N MET A 187 10.08 -11.93 -13.49
CA MET A 187 10.89 -10.74 -13.22
C MET A 187 11.39 -10.17 -14.55
N ASP A 188 11.25 -8.89 -14.77
CA ASP A 188 11.83 -8.22 -15.90
C ASP A 188 13.35 -8.08 -15.68
N VAL A 189 14.10 -8.97 -16.31
CA VAL A 189 15.59 -9.02 -16.22
C VAL A 189 16.23 -8.16 -17.33
N SER A 190 15.43 -7.61 -18.24
CA SER A 190 15.93 -6.99 -19.47
C SER A 190 16.38 -5.54 -19.31
N LEU A 191 16.14 -4.90 -18.15
CA LEU A 191 16.61 -3.53 -17.91
C LEU A 191 18.04 -3.53 -17.36
N PRO A 192 19.00 -2.86 -18.04
CA PRO A 192 20.36 -2.73 -17.52
C PRO A 192 20.35 -1.98 -16.18
N LEU A 193 21.01 -2.59 -15.18
CA LEU A 193 21.15 -1.94 -13.89
C LEU A 193 22.16 -0.80 -13.98
N MET A 194 21.80 0.41 -13.58
CA MET A 194 22.68 1.56 -13.50
C MET A 194 23.99 1.24 -12.75
N GLU A 195 23.91 0.37 -11.76
CA GLU A 195 25.05 -0.08 -10.94
C GLU A 195 26.10 -0.84 -11.74
N GLN A 196 25.71 -1.52 -12.82
CA GLN A 196 26.58 -2.31 -13.67
C GLN A 196 27.33 -1.49 -14.73
N VAL A 197 27.03 -0.21 -14.86
CA VAL A 197 27.73 0.70 -15.76
C VAL A 197 29.01 1.20 -15.06
N TYR A 198 30.16 0.93 -15.65
CA TYR A 198 31.47 1.36 -15.15
C TYR A 198 32.00 2.57 -15.93
N GLU A 199 32.89 3.32 -15.30
CA GLU A 199 33.56 4.45 -15.96
C GLU A 199 34.36 3.97 -17.16
N ALA A 200 34.01 4.49 -18.33
CA ALA A 200 34.70 4.20 -19.57
C ALA A 200 34.83 5.48 -20.41
N SER A 201 35.90 5.55 -21.17
CA SER A 201 36.20 6.71 -21.99
C SER A 201 36.46 6.28 -23.44
N THR A 202 36.20 7.20 -24.39
CA THR A 202 36.37 7.01 -25.81
C THR A 202 37.10 8.22 -26.43
N LEU A 203 37.77 7.96 -27.57
CA LEU A 203 38.30 9.00 -28.41
C LEU A 203 37.31 9.44 -29.51
N ASP A 204 36.30 8.63 -29.78
CA ASP A 204 35.24 8.90 -30.76
C ASP A 204 33.99 9.48 -30.10
N THR A 205 34.09 10.71 -29.65
CA THR A 205 32.98 11.42 -29.02
C THR A 205 31.83 11.72 -29.99
N ALA A 206 32.12 11.77 -31.29
CA ALA A 206 31.10 12.03 -32.31
C ALA A 206 30.12 10.83 -32.45
N SER A 207 30.66 9.63 -32.52
CA SER A 207 29.83 8.39 -32.54
C SER A 207 29.01 8.23 -31.27
N GLU A 208 29.60 8.46 -30.09
CA GLU A 208 28.89 8.37 -28.81
C GLU A 208 27.77 9.41 -28.68
N ARG A 209 28.01 10.61 -29.24
CA ARG A 209 26.99 11.65 -29.28
C ARG A 209 25.81 11.29 -30.20
N GLU A 210 26.06 10.61 -31.31
CA GLU A 210 25.02 10.11 -32.21
C GLU A 210 24.23 8.98 -31.56
N ARG A 211 24.90 8.02 -30.90
CA ARG A 211 24.25 6.94 -30.11
C ARG A 211 23.35 7.51 -29.02
N LEU A 212 23.86 8.45 -28.23
CA LEU A 212 23.08 9.08 -27.16
C LEU A 212 21.89 9.89 -27.73
N THR A 213 22.05 10.56 -28.87
CA THR A 213 20.96 11.26 -29.54
C THR A 213 19.85 10.30 -29.95
N GLY A 214 20.22 9.18 -30.59
CA GLY A 214 19.28 8.11 -30.98
C GLY A 214 18.53 7.54 -29.78
N ALA A 215 19.25 7.20 -28.70
CA ALA A 215 18.63 6.67 -27.48
C ALA A 215 17.65 7.65 -26.82
N LEU A 216 17.97 8.96 -26.77
CA LEU A 216 17.09 10.00 -26.24
C LEU A 216 15.81 10.16 -27.09
N GLU A 217 15.93 10.07 -28.42
CA GLU A 217 14.79 10.17 -29.33
C GLU A 217 13.89 8.92 -29.26
N GLU A 218 14.49 7.73 -29.23
CA GLU A 218 13.74 6.48 -29.12
C GLU A 218 13.01 6.37 -27.81
N ALA A 219 13.66 6.67 -26.69
CA ALA A 219 13.01 6.68 -25.36
C ALA A 219 11.86 7.70 -25.30
N ALA A 220 12.08 8.92 -25.81
CA ALA A 220 11.02 9.95 -25.84
C ALA A 220 9.84 9.53 -26.75
N ASN A 221 10.12 8.89 -27.90
CA ASN A 221 9.07 8.35 -28.78
C ASN A 221 8.30 7.19 -28.14
N GLU A 222 8.97 6.36 -27.39
CA GLU A 222 8.36 5.27 -26.63
C GLU A 222 7.39 5.82 -25.59
N PHE A 223 7.79 6.78 -24.76
CA PHE A 223 6.91 7.41 -23.79
C PHE A 223 5.71 8.13 -24.44
N ARG A 224 5.91 8.78 -25.58
CA ARG A 224 4.80 9.35 -26.36
C ARG A 224 3.82 8.26 -26.87
N ARG A 225 4.29 7.07 -27.22
CA ARG A 225 3.42 5.93 -27.58
C ARG A 225 2.64 5.44 -26.37
N TYR A 226 3.29 5.33 -25.20
CA TYR A 226 2.59 4.97 -23.95
C TYR A 226 1.56 6.04 -23.57
N SER A 227 1.91 7.32 -23.58
CA SER A 227 0.95 8.39 -23.35
C SER A 227 -0.28 8.27 -24.27
N LYS A 228 -0.10 8.13 -25.56
CA LYS A 228 -1.22 7.96 -26.53
C LYS A 228 -2.04 6.71 -26.24
N ARG A 229 -1.41 5.59 -25.88
CA ARG A 229 -2.08 4.32 -25.55
C ARG A 229 -2.97 4.46 -24.33
N TYR A 230 -2.53 5.19 -23.33
CA TYR A 230 -3.26 5.42 -22.08
C TYR A 230 -4.18 6.65 -22.14
N ALA A 231 -3.94 7.59 -23.05
CA ALA A 231 -4.83 8.75 -23.27
C ALA A 231 -6.19 8.38 -23.88
N ALA A 232 -6.27 7.25 -24.57
CA ALA A 232 -7.50 6.78 -25.23
C ALA A 232 -8.49 6.06 -24.28
N GLY A 233 -8.25 6.08 -22.96
CA GLY A 233 -9.10 5.38 -21.98
C GLY A 233 -9.16 6.08 -20.62
N ALA A 234 -9.69 5.38 -19.62
CA ALA A 234 -9.85 5.82 -18.24
C ALA A 234 -8.53 6.13 -17.48
N GLN A 235 -7.41 6.29 -18.19
CA GLN A 235 -6.06 6.30 -17.65
C GLN A 235 -5.28 7.58 -18.00
N LYS A 236 -5.98 8.71 -18.10
CA LYS A 236 -5.34 10.02 -18.41
C LYS A 236 -4.20 10.39 -17.44
N GLU A 237 -4.30 9.96 -16.18
CA GLU A 237 -3.25 10.18 -15.18
C GLU A 237 -1.97 9.44 -15.56
N THR A 238 -2.10 8.21 -15.99
CA THR A 238 -0.98 7.40 -16.49
C THR A 238 -0.39 8.02 -17.76
N ALA A 239 -1.24 8.53 -18.65
CA ALA A 239 -0.80 9.25 -19.85
C ALA A 239 0.02 10.50 -19.49
N ALA A 240 -0.41 11.28 -18.49
CA ALA A 240 0.30 12.47 -18.04
C ALA A 240 1.70 12.19 -17.48
N ILE A 241 1.89 11.03 -16.82
CA ILE A 241 3.21 10.59 -16.35
C ILE A 241 4.14 10.35 -17.53
N PHE A 242 3.66 9.67 -18.57
CA PHE A 242 4.48 9.41 -19.77
C PHE A 242 4.76 10.67 -20.60
N ASP A 243 3.81 11.61 -20.64
CA ASP A 243 4.05 12.93 -21.24
C ASP A 243 5.16 13.67 -20.50
N LEU A 244 5.12 13.66 -19.16
CA LEU A 244 6.17 14.25 -18.34
C LEU A 244 7.53 13.60 -18.62
N TYR A 245 7.63 12.27 -18.70
CA TYR A 245 8.87 11.56 -19.02
C TYR A 245 9.40 11.96 -20.40
N SER A 246 8.53 12.05 -21.40
CA SER A 246 8.89 12.54 -22.73
C SER A 246 9.40 13.99 -22.70
N HIS A 247 8.81 14.85 -21.88
CA HIS A 247 9.25 16.24 -21.70
C HIS A 247 10.60 16.31 -20.98
N LEU A 248 10.83 15.52 -19.93
CA LEU A 248 12.11 15.46 -19.21
C LEU A 248 13.27 15.04 -20.14
N LEU A 249 13.06 14.02 -21.00
CA LEU A 249 14.06 13.62 -21.99
C LEU A 249 14.28 14.67 -23.10
N SER A 250 13.36 15.60 -23.27
CA SER A 250 13.46 16.71 -24.22
C SER A 250 14.01 17.98 -23.57
N ASP A 251 14.23 18.00 -22.24
CA ASP A 251 14.72 19.17 -21.51
C ASP A 251 16.11 19.58 -21.95
N ALA A 252 16.25 20.87 -22.26
CA ALA A 252 17.48 21.42 -22.80
C ALA A 252 18.65 21.40 -21.80
N ARG A 253 18.39 21.44 -20.49
CA ARG A 253 19.40 21.38 -19.44
C ARG A 253 19.94 19.97 -19.27
N LEU A 254 19.05 18.98 -19.17
CA LEU A 254 19.44 17.58 -19.07
C LEU A 254 20.28 17.16 -20.29
N ARG A 255 19.80 17.44 -21.49
CA ARG A 255 20.52 17.14 -22.74
C ARG A 255 21.88 17.79 -22.80
N ARG A 256 21.99 19.07 -22.42
CA ARG A 256 23.27 19.81 -22.43
C ARG A 256 24.28 19.16 -21.48
N GLU A 257 23.87 18.76 -20.26
CA GLU A 257 24.78 18.13 -19.30
C GLU A 257 25.21 16.74 -19.77
N LEU A 258 24.29 15.93 -20.34
CA LEU A 258 24.62 14.63 -20.93
C LEU A 258 25.66 14.77 -22.06
N PHE A 259 25.41 15.65 -23.01
CA PHE A 259 26.33 15.88 -24.12
C PHE A 259 27.68 16.48 -23.67
N ALA A 260 27.69 17.37 -22.68
CA ALA A 260 28.91 17.91 -22.13
C ALA A 260 29.81 16.84 -21.47
N GLU A 261 29.24 15.77 -20.94
CA GLU A 261 30.02 14.67 -20.38
C GLU A 261 30.59 13.77 -21.49
N VAL A 262 29.82 13.49 -22.55
CA VAL A 262 30.33 12.83 -23.76
C VAL A 262 31.44 13.62 -24.43
N ASP A 263 31.29 14.93 -24.55
CA ASP A 263 32.31 15.83 -25.16
C ASP A 263 33.63 15.85 -24.34
N LYS A 264 33.62 15.48 -23.05
CA LYS A 264 34.82 15.23 -22.22
C LYS A 264 35.50 13.89 -22.48
N GLY A 265 34.94 13.04 -23.34
CA GLY A 265 35.46 11.73 -23.69
C GLY A 265 34.80 10.57 -22.97
N ALA A 266 33.68 10.77 -22.27
CA ALA A 266 32.91 9.67 -21.66
C ALA A 266 32.11 8.89 -22.73
N VAL A 267 31.96 7.57 -22.55
CA VAL A 267 31.00 6.80 -23.34
C VAL A 267 29.57 7.16 -22.93
N ALA A 268 28.60 6.97 -23.82
CA ALA A 268 27.22 7.39 -23.63
C ALA A 268 26.59 6.79 -22.36
N GLU A 269 26.84 5.51 -22.09
CA GLU A 269 26.34 4.80 -20.91
C GLU A 269 26.83 5.43 -19.60
N TRP A 270 28.13 5.77 -19.53
CA TRP A 270 28.71 6.42 -18.35
C TRP A 270 28.18 7.85 -18.16
N ALA A 271 28.02 8.58 -19.26
CA ALA A 271 27.44 9.91 -19.23
C ALA A 271 26.00 9.90 -18.70
N VAL A 272 25.18 8.93 -19.14
CA VAL A 272 23.82 8.71 -18.63
C VAL A 272 23.83 8.43 -17.15
N LYS A 273 24.60 7.43 -16.68
CA LYS A 273 24.70 7.08 -15.26
C LYS A 273 25.07 8.29 -14.41
N LYS A 274 26.18 8.94 -14.74
CA LYS A 274 26.74 10.05 -13.95
C LYS A 274 25.79 11.24 -13.85
N ILE A 275 25.13 11.61 -14.95
CA ILE A 275 24.25 12.77 -14.97
C ILE A 275 22.91 12.46 -14.31
N ILE A 276 22.34 11.29 -14.59
CA ILE A 276 21.07 10.87 -13.96
C ILE A 276 21.24 10.73 -12.46
N GLU A 277 22.29 10.08 -11.96
CA GLU A 277 22.56 9.96 -10.53
C GLU A 277 22.76 11.35 -9.88
N LYS A 278 23.52 12.24 -10.51
CA LYS A 278 23.68 13.63 -10.05
C LYS A 278 22.34 14.34 -9.87
N PHE A 279 21.45 14.25 -10.87
CA PHE A 279 20.12 14.85 -10.78
C PHE A 279 19.24 14.14 -9.74
N ALA A 280 19.25 12.81 -9.69
CA ALA A 280 18.52 12.04 -8.70
C ALA A 280 18.96 12.37 -7.26
N GLU A 281 20.26 12.50 -7.00
CA GLU A 281 20.79 12.93 -5.70
C GLU A 281 20.39 14.37 -5.36
N GLN A 282 20.41 15.28 -6.33
CA GLN A 282 19.94 16.66 -6.13
C GLN A 282 18.44 16.68 -5.72
N PHE A 283 17.61 15.86 -6.38
CA PHE A 283 16.20 15.75 -6.04
C PHE A 283 15.98 15.04 -4.70
N ALA A 284 16.76 13.99 -4.40
CA ALA A 284 16.70 13.27 -3.13
C ALA A 284 17.16 14.12 -1.92
N ALA A 285 18.06 15.07 -2.13
CA ALA A 285 18.56 15.98 -1.09
C ALA A 285 17.58 17.11 -0.76
N LEU A 286 16.58 17.35 -1.60
CA LEU A 286 15.53 18.32 -1.31
C LEU A 286 14.63 17.82 -0.18
N SER A 287 14.20 18.70 0.70
CA SER A 287 13.33 18.37 1.83
C SER A 287 11.90 17.98 1.42
N ASP A 288 11.57 18.15 0.16
CA ASP A 288 10.26 17.90 -0.43
C ASP A 288 10.07 16.41 -0.78
N GLY A 289 9.05 15.76 -0.18
CA GLY A 289 8.73 14.34 -0.41
C GLY A 289 8.39 14.01 -1.86
N TYR A 290 7.72 14.94 -2.56
CA TYR A 290 7.37 14.80 -3.98
C TYR A 290 8.60 14.80 -4.89
N LEU A 291 9.57 15.66 -4.61
CA LEU A 291 10.82 15.72 -5.38
C LEU A 291 11.73 14.51 -5.08
N LYS A 292 11.64 13.93 -3.87
CA LYS A 292 12.29 12.63 -3.56
C LYS A 292 11.74 11.47 -4.38
N GLU A 293 10.43 11.44 -4.59
CA GLU A 293 9.77 10.43 -5.44
C GLU A 293 10.22 10.55 -6.90
N ARG A 294 10.46 11.80 -7.36
CA ARG A 294 11.01 12.10 -8.69
C ARG A 294 12.46 11.62 -8.89
N ALA A 295 13.22 11.41 -7.83
CA ALA A 295 14.55 10.80 -7.93
C ALA A 295 14.43 9.34 -8.44
N GLY A 296 13.40 8.60 -8.06
CA GLY A 296 13.07 7.28 -8.59
C GLY A 296 12.71 7.33 -10.09
N ASP A 297 11.87 8.30 -10.48
CA ASP A 297 11.50 8.52 -11.88
C ASP A 297 12.72 8.79 -12.76
N LEU A 298 13.66 9.63 -12.31
CA LEU A 298 14.90 9.91 -13.04
C LEU A 298 15.77 8.65 -13.22
N ARG A 299 15.88 7.80 -12.21
CA ARG A 299 16.59 6.51 -12.33
C ARG A 299 15.93 5.59 -13.36
N THR A 300 14.59 5.53 -13.36
CA THR A 300 13.83 4.79 -14.38
C THR A 300 14.09 5.30 -15.78
N LEU A 301 14.15 6.65 -15.98
CA LEU A 301 14.53 7.26 -17.25
C LEU A 301 15.97 6.89 -17.65
N GLY A 302 16.91 6.90 -16.71
CA GLY A 302 18.29 6.50 -16.93
C GLY A 302 18.41 5.04 -17.37
N GLN A 303 17.72 4.13 -16.70
CA GLN A 303 17.68 2.72 -17.08
C GLN A 303 17.12 2.53 -18.50
N ARG A 304 16.10 3.33 -18.85
CA ARG A 304 15.52 3.25 -20.20
C ARG A 304 16.45 3.80 -21.28
N LEU A 305 17.20 4.84 -20.98
CA LEU A 305 18.25 5.31 -21.90
C LEU A 305 19.36 4.27 -22.08
N LEU A 306 19.79 3.60 -21.00
CA LEU A 306 20.77 2.52 -21.07
C LEU A 306 20.25 1.33 -21.91
N PHE A 307 18.97 1.01 -21.79
CA PHE A 307 18.33 -0.02 -22.61
C PHE A 307 18.40 0.31 -24.11
N HIS A 308 18.17 1.56 -24.51
CA HIS A 308 18.26 2.00 -25.90
C HIS A 308 19.70 2.20 -26.38
N LEU A 309 20.69 2.26 -25.48
CA LEU A 309 22.11 2.29 -25.81
C LEU A 309 22.72 0.89 -26.00
N ASP A 310 22.07 -0.16 -25.48
CA ASP A 310 22.58 -1.53 -25.54
C ASP A 310 22.11 -2.25 -26.82
N ASP A 311 23.01 -2.29 -27.81
CA ASP A 311 22.77 -2.99 -29.08
C ASP A 311 22.60 -4.51 -28.94
N SER A 312 22.96 -5.09 -27.79
CA SER A 312 22.85 -6.54 -27.53
C SER A 312 21.44 -6.97 -27.13
N ILE A 313 20.59 -6.04 -26.69
CA ILE A 313 19.21 -6.30 -26.28
C ILE A 313 18.27 -6.11 -27.49
N GLN A 314 18.47 -6.95 -28.54
CA GLN A 314 17.60 -6.93 -29.71
C GLN A 314 16.63 -8.11 -29.68
N GLY A 315 15.35 -7.82 -29.39
CA GLY A 315 14.26 -8.75 -29.58
C GLY A 315 12.97 -8.26 -28.87
N PRO A 316 11.78 -8.55 -29.43
CA PRO A 316 10.55 -8.31 -28.69
C PRO A 316 10.56 -9.19 -27.44
N ASN A 317 10.34 -8.58 -26.27
CA ASN A 317 10.11 -9.31 -25.02
C ASN A 317 9.01 -10.35 -25.27
N THR A 318 9.37 -11.63 -25.34
CA THR A 318 8.40 -12.72 -25.48
C THR A 318 7.80 -13.00 -24.10
N TRP A 319 6.81 -12.21 -23.74
CA TRP A 319 6.06 -12.42 -22.52
C TRP A 319 5.33 -13.77 -22.56
N PRO A 320 5.38 -14.59 -21.49
CA PRO A 320 4.54 -15.78 -21.37
C PRO A 320 3.05 -15.44 -21.49
N ALA A 321 2.22 -16.45 -21.71
CA ALA A 321 0.79 -16.25 -21.95
C ALA A 321 0.07 -15.59 -20.76
N ARG A 322 0.53 -15.86 -19.53
CA ARG A 322 -0.03 -15.29 -18.29
C ARG A 322 1.05 -15.26 -17.23
N ILE A 323 1.28 -14.09 -16.62
CA ILE A 323 2.36 -13.89 -15.65
C ILE A 323 1.87 -13.14 -14.41
N ILE A 324 2.59 -13.38 -13.30
CA ILE A 324 2.61 -12.49 -12.14
C ILE A 324 3.92 -11.71 -12.20
N LEU A 325 3.81 -10.41 -12.44
CA LEU A 325 4.99 -9.53 -12.48
C LEU A 325 5.58 -9.40 -11.07
N VAL A 326 6.87 -9.65 -10.96
CA VAL A 326 7.61 -9.56 -9.69
C VAL A 326 8.68 -8.49 -9.82
N ALA A 327 8.70 -7.52 -8.90
CA ALA A 327 9.63 -6.40 -8.93
C ALA A 327 10.08 -5.99 -7.53
N ASP A 328 11.27 -5.39 -7.44
CA ASP A 328 11.72 -4.73 -6.21
C ASP A 328 10.90 -3.48 -5.94
N GLU A 329 10.84 -2.59 -6.92
CA GLU A 329 9.96 -1.42 -6.95
C GLU A 329 9.12 -1.46 -8.23
N LEU A 330 7.89 -1.03 -8.15
CA LEU A 330 6.98 -0.99 -9.28
C LEU A 330 6.95 0.41 -9.89
N SER A 331 7.38 0.52 -11.15
CA SER A 331 7.26 1.76 -11.91
C SER A 331 6.07 1.74 -12.87
N ALA A 332 5.59 2.92 -13.26
CA ALA A 332 4.54 3.05 -14.28
C ALA A 332 5.00 2.50 -15.64
N THR A 333 6.29 2.60 -15.94
CA THR A 333 6.91 2.09 -17.17
C THR A 333 6.87 0.58 -17.23
N THR A 334 7.30 -0.10 -16.17
CA THR A 334 7.29 -1.57 -16.08
C THR A 334 5.87 -2.12 -16.28
N LEU A 335 4.86 -1.47 -15.68
CA LEU A 335 3.46 -1.85 -15.89
C LEU A 335 2.97 -1.62 -17.32
N ALA A 336 3.47 -0.58 -17.99
CA ALA A 336 3.07 -0.25 -19.36
C ALA A 336 3.66 -1.19 -20.41
N GLU A 337 4.80 -1.80 -20.12
CA GLU A 337 5.48 -2.74 -21.02
C GLU A 337 4.77 -4.10 -21.09
N VAL A 338 4.21 -4.55 -19.97
CA VAL A 338 3.50 -5.83 -19.93
C VAL A 338 2.14 -5.69 -20.63
N PRO A 339 1.84 -6.55 -21.62
CA PRO A 339 0.50 -6.61 -22.22
C PRO A 339 -0.55 -6.89 -21.13
N GLN A 340 -1.60 -6.07 -21.08
CA GLN A 340 -2.62 -6.16 -20.01
C GLN A 340 -3.34 -7.50 -19.97
N ASP A 341 -3.52 -8.16 -21.12
CA ASP A 341 -4.12 -9.47 -21.27
C ASP A 341 -3.25 -10.61 -20.70
N ARG A 342 -1.96 -10.36 -20.50
CA ARG A 342 -0.99 -11.33 -19.95
C ARG A 342 -0.69 -11.10 -18.48
N LEU A 343 -0.95 -9.91 -17.95
CA LEU A 343 -0.66 -9.55 -16.57
C LEU A 343 -1.79 -10.05 -15.64
N ALA A 344 -1.52 -11.18 -14.95
CA ALA A 344 -2.48 -11.77 -14.02
C ALA A 344 -2.42 -11.17 -12.63
N GLY A 345 -1.24 -10.80 -12.14
CA GLY A 345 -1.03 -10.24 -10.81
C GLY A 345 0.31 -9.53 -10.69
N VAL A 346 0.53 -8.86 -9.56
CA VAL A 346 1.77 -8.13 -9.27
C VAL A 346 2.24 -8.40 -7.84
N VAL A 347 3.53 -8.59 -7.68
CA VAL A 347 4.23 -8.71 -6.38
C VAL A 347 5.33 -7.68 -6.32
N VAL A 348 5.35 -6.85 -5.28
CA VAL A 348 6.36 -5.81 -5.09
C VAL A 348 7.03 -6.00 -3.73
N ARG A 349 8.36 -6.00 -3.71
CA ARG A 349 9.13 -6.10 -2.47
C ARG A 349 9.10 -4.79 -1.68
N ASP A 350 9.46 -3.70 -2.32
CA ASP A 350 9.54 -2.37 -1.72
C ASP A 350 8.51 -1.45 -2.38
N GLY A 351 7.62 -0.85 -1.60
CA GLY A 351 6.63 0.06 -2.16
C GLY A 351 5.57 0.49 -1.14
N ALA A 352 5.17 1.73 -1.24
CA ALA A 352 4.05 2.27 -0.46
C ALA A 352 2.73 2.01 -1.19
N ALA A 353 1.70 1.64 -0.45
CA ALA A 353 0.35 1.43 -0.98
C ALA A 353 -0.26 2.67 -1.68
N ASN A 354 0.35 3.83 -1.50
CA ASN A 354 -0.06 5.11 -2.11
C ASN A 354 0.81 5.54 -3.30
N SER A 355 1.79 4.73 -3.75
CA SER A 355 2.60 5.06 -4.92
C SER A 355 1.75 5.18 -6.18
N HIS A 356 2.23 5.91 -7.19
CA HIS A 356 1.59 6.03 -8.50
C HIS A 356 1.31 4.65 -9.13
N ALA A 357 2.24 3.71 -8.95
CA ALA A 357 2.08 2.35 -9.42
C ALA A 357 0.96 1.59 -8.67
N ALA A 358 0.80 1.82 -7.36
CA ALA A 358 -0.30 1.23 -6.58
C ALA A 358 -1.67 1.77 -7.01
N ILE A 359 -1.75 3.06 -7.34
CA ILE A 359 -2.96 3.67 -7.91
C ILE A 359 -3.28 3.04 -9.26
N MET A 360 -2.27 2.83 -10.08
CA MET A 360 -2.40 2.26 -11.42
C MET A 360 -2.87 0.80 -11.39
N VAL A 361 -2.28 -0.08 -10.57
CA VAL A 361 -2.73 -1.48 -10.46
C VAL A 361 -4.15 -1.60 -9.90
N ARG A 362 -4.54 -0.70 -8.97
CA ARG A 362 -5.93 -0.61 -8.50
C ARG A 362 -6.89 -0.16 -9.61
N ALA A 363 -6.50 0.84 -10.39
CA ALA A 363 -7.28 1.31 -11.53
C ALA A 363 -7.46 0.20 -12.58
N LEU A 364 -6.41 -0.59 -12.83
CA LEU A 364 -6.45 -1.76 -13.72
C LEU A 364 -7.17 -2.98 -13.11
N GLY A 365 -7.35 -3.03 -11.76
CA GLY A 365 -7.93 -4.16 -11.03
C GLY A 365 -7.10 -5.43 -11.06
N ILE A 366 -5.79 -5.26 -11.10
CA ILE A 366 -4.85 -6.37 -11.10
C ILE A 366 -4.56 -6.76 -9.64
N PRO A 367 -4.79 -8.03 -9.24
CA PRO A 367 -4.45 -8.51 -7.91
C PRO A 367 -3.00 -8.20 -7.56
N THR A 368 -2.75 -7.47 -6.44
CA THR A 368 -1.41 -6.97 -6.13
C THR A 368 -1.14 -7.03 -4.63
N VAL A 369 0.05 -7.49 -4.29
CA VAL A 369 0.61 -7.44 -2.93
C VAL A 369 1.92 -6.65 -2.94
N MET A 370 2.14 -5.84 -1.90
CA MET A 370 3.32 -4.98 -1.72
C MET A 370 3.97 -5.23 -0.37
N GLY A 371 5.27 -4.98 -0.26
CA GLY A 371 6.02 -5.25 0.95
C GLY A 371 6.27 -6.75 1.17
N ALA A 372 6.31 -7.54 0.09
CA ALA A 372 6.66 -8.95 0.15
C ALA A 372 8.15 -9.09 0.43
N ASP A 373 8.51 -9.53 1.65
CA ASP A 373 9.90 -9.67 2.08
C ASP A 373 10.57 -10.90 1.44
N ILE A 374 10.77 -10.83 0.11
CA ILE A 374 11.43 -11.85 -0.69
C ILE A 374 12.13 -11.21 -1.91
N GLN A 375 13.29 -11.72 -2.26
CA GLN A 375 13.99 -11.25 -3.46
C GLN A 375 13.22 -11.67 -4.72
N PRO A 376 12.92 -10.74 -5.65
CA PRO A 376 12.20 -11.03 -6.88
C PRO A 376 12.80 -12.14 -7.75
N SER A 377 14.14 -12.22 -7.81
CA SER A 377 14.85 -13.25 -8.56
C SER A 377 14.53 -14.69 -8.13
N LEU A 378 14.10 -14.86 -6.87
CA LEU A 378 13.74 -16.16 -6.30
C LEU A 378 12.31 -16.59 -6.65
N LEU A 379 11.53 -15.69 -7.22
CA LEU A 379 10.14 -15.95 -7.63
C LEU A 379 10.01 -16.21 -9.15
N HIS A 380 11.05 -15.91 -9.91
CA HIS A 380 11.05 -16.09 -11.35
C HIS A 380 10.96 -17.57 -11.73
N GLY A 381 10.00 -17.93 -12.60
CA GLY A 381 9.76 -19.30 -13.04
C GLY A 381 8.99 -20.19 -12.05
N HIS A 382 8.65 -19.67 -10.85
CA HIS A 382 7.85 -20.39 -9.86
C HIS A 382 6.36 -20.15 -10.03
N THR A 383 5.53 -21.15 -9.71
CA THR A 383 4.07 -20.97 -9.65
C THR A 383 3.71 -20.15 -8.42
N LEU A 384 3.06 -19.00 -8.64
CA LEU A 384 2.66 -18.07 -7.59
C LEU A 384 1.15 -18.00 -7.46
N ILE A 385 0.67 -17.86 -6.23
CA ILE A 385 -0.68 -17.36 -5.93
C ILE A 385 -0.53 -16.02 -5.23
N VAL A 386 -1.09 -14.98 -5.83
CA VAL A 386 -1.22 -13.65 -5.21
C VAL A 386 -2.63 -13.50 -4.68
N ASP A 387 -2.76 -13.39 -3.37
CA ASP A 387 -4.02 -13.09 -2.70
C ASP A 387 -4.02 -11.61 -2.27
N GLY A 388 -4.53 -10.76 -3.15
CA GLY A 388 -4.63 -9.31 -2.92
C GLY A 388 -5.73 -8.92 -1.94
N TYR A 389 -6.55 -9.85 -1.47
CA TYR A 389 -7.51 -9.63 -0.39
C TYR A 389 -6.83 -9.75 0.98
N ARG A 390 -6.00 -10.80 1.14
CA ARG A 390 -5.31 -11.10 2.41
C ARG A 390 -3.95 -10.45 2.53
N GLY A 391 -3.40 -9.95 1.42
CA GLY A 391 -2.01 -9.53 1.38
C GLY A 391 -1.07 -10.72 1.55
N GLU A 392 -1.31 -11.82 0.83
CA GLU A 392 -0.51 -13.03 0.91
C GLU A 392 0.03 -13.43 -0.46
N LEU A 393 1.26 -13.91 -0.44
CA LEU A 393 1.92 -14.56 -1.58
C LEU A 393 2.23 -16.00 -1.21
N LEU A 394 1.78 -16.96 -2.04
CA LEU A 394 2.16 -18.36 -1.90
C LEU A 394 3.05 -18.74 -3.08
N VAL A 395 4.17 -19.39 -2.77
CA VAL A 395 5.15 -19.85 -3.75
C VAL A 395 5.09 -21.37 -3.81
N ASP A 396 4.99 -21.92 -5.01
CA ASP A 396 4.87 -23.37 -5.31
C ASP A 396 3.83 -24.07 -4.41
N PRO A 397 2.56 -23.62 -4.44
CA PRO A 397 1.52 -24.16 -3.58
C PRO A 397 1.26 -25.65 -3.84
N GLU A 398 0.86 -26.39 -2.79
CA GLU A 398 0.43 -27.78 -2.94
C GLU A 398 -0.70 -27.91 -3.95
N PRO A 399 -0.78 -29.05 -4.69
CA PRO A 399 -1.82 -29.29 -5.67
C PRO A 399 -3.24 -29.11 -5.11
N VAL A 400 -3.47 -29.51 -3.85
CA VAL A 400 -4.77 -29.36 -3.17
C VAL A 400 -5.11 -27.88 -2.97
N LEU A 401 -4.14 -27.09 -2.52
CA LEU A 401 -4.32 -25.66 -2.30
C LEU A 401 -4.48 -24.91 -3.63
N LEU A 402 -3.70 -25.29 -4.65
CA LEU A 402 -3.82 -24.73 -5.99
C LEU A 402 -5.23 -24.98 -6.59
N GLN A 403 -5.76 -26.20 -6.46
CA GLN A 403 -7.11 -26.53 -6.91
C GLN A 403 -8.17 -25.72 -6.16
N GLU A 404 -8.01 -25.53 -4.84
CA GLU A 404 -8.95 -24.72 -4.06
C GLU A 404 -8.95 -23.26 -4.53
N TYR A 405 -7.78 -22.64 -4.74
CA TYR A 405 -7.71 -21.29 -5.27
C TYR A 405 -8.22 -21.15 -6.71
N GLN A 406 -8.01 -22.16 -7.55
CA GLN A 406 -8.60 -22.20 -8.90
C GLN A 406 -10.14 -22.28 -8.84
N ARG A 407 -10.67 -23.09 -7.93
CA ARG A 407 -12.12 -23.15 -7.68
C ARG A 407 -12.67 -21.80 -7.20
N LEU A 408 -11.99 -21.13 -6.26
CA LEU A 408 -12.35 -19.80 -5.76
C LEU A 408 -12.40 -18.76 -6.88
N ILE A 409 -11.38 -18.71 -7.74
CA ILE A 409 -11.34 -17.82 -8.90
C ILE A 409 -12.50 -18.10 -9.85
N SER A 410 -12.80 -19.38 -10.11
CA SER A 410 -13.91 -19.76 -10.99
C SER A 410 -15.26 -19.33 -10.41
N GLU A 411 -15.50 -19.56 -9.13
CA GLU A 411 -16.71 -19.14 -8.41
C GLU A 411 -16.82 -17.60 -8.40
N GLU A 412 -15.73 -16.86 -8.18
CA GLU A 412 -15.71 -15.40 -8.20
C GLU A 412 -16.04 -14.85 -9.58
N ASN A 413 -15.47 -15.44 -10.64
CA ASN A 413 -15.73 -15.04 -12.02
C ASN A 413 -17.19 -15.31 -12.41
N GLU A 414 -17.74 -16.44 -12.02
CA GLU A 414 -19.15 -16.77 -12.26
C GLU A 414 -20.09 -15.81 -11.54
N LEU A 415 -19.85 -15.53 -10.26
CA LEU A 415 -20.64 -14.55 -9.50
C LEU A 415 -20.48 -13.13 -10.04
N SER A 416 -19.28 -12.74 -10.50
CA SER A 416 -19.07 -11.45 -11.14
C SER A 416 -19.87 -11.32 -12.43
N ARG A 417 -19.93 -12.36 -13.25
CA ARG A 417 -20.75 -12.41 -14.47
C ARG A 417 -22.24 -12.31 -14.13
N LEU A 418 -22.72 -13.10 -13.17
CA LEU A 418 -24.11 -13.04 -12.71
C LEU A 418 -24.47 -11.67 -12.14
N ALA A 419 -23.53 -11.00 -11.49
CA ALA A 419 -23.70 -9.65 -10.96
C ALA A 419 -23.77 -8.61 -12.08
N GLU A 420 -22.97 -8.75 -13.14
CA GLU A 420 -23.01 -7.89 -14.32
C GLU A 420 -24.32 -8.04 -15.10
N ASP A 421 -24.81 -9.26 -15.30
CA ASP A 421 -26.11 -9.54 -15.92
C ASP A 421 -27.25 -8.89 -15.11
N ASP A 422 -27.08 -8.79 -13.83
CA ASP A 422 -28.07 -8.27 -12.88
C ASP A 422 -27.97 -6.73 -12.67
N LEU A 423 -26.96 -6.08 -13.26
CA LEU A 423 -26.62 -4.66 -13.06
C LEU A 423 -27.78 -3.71 -13.42
N GLN A 424 -28.56 -4.07 -14.44
CA GLN A 424 -29.68 -3.25 -14.91
C GLN A 424 -30.89 -3.22 -13.96
N ARG A 425 -30.97 -4.17 -13.02
CA ARG A 425 -32.09 -4.25 -12.07
C ARG A 425 -31.99 -3.20 -10.98
N ALA A 426 -33.14 -2.87 -10.36
CA ALA A 426 -33.21 -1.93 -9.26
C ALA A 426 -32.34 -2.34 -8.07
N SER A 427 -31.80 -1.37 -7.35
CA SER A 427 -31.06 -1.57 -6.11
C SER A 427 -32.04 -1.65 -4.95
N GLU A 428 -32.51 -2.84 -4.63
CA GLU A 428 -33.53 -3.10 -3.59
C GLU A 428 -33.19 -4.34 -2.80
N LEU A 429 -33.65 -4.39 -1.56
CA LEU A 429 -33.57 -5.58 -0.72
C LEU A 429 -34.59 -6.62 -1.17
N LYS A 430 -34.48 -7.83 -0.64
CA LYS A 430 -35.46 -8.91 -0.91
C LYS A 430 -36.89 -8.51 -0.51
N SER A 431 -37.06 -7.61 0.45
CA SER A 431 -38.33 -7.03 0.87
C SER A 431 -38.93 -6.03 -0.12
N GLY A 432 -38.19 -5.59 -1.14
CA GLY A 432 -38.56 -4.50 -2.04
C GLY A 432 -38.16 -3.11 -1.53
N GLU A 433 -37.54 -3.01 -0.36
CA GLU A 433 -37.04 -1.75 0.17
C GLU A 433 -35.85 -1.25 -0.67
N ARG A 434 -35.91 0.01 -1.12
CA ARG A 434 -34.90 0.60 -2.00
C ARG A 434 -33.65 1.02 -1.22
N VAL A 435 -32.49 0.63 -1.73
CA VAL A 435 -31.18 1.10 -1.28
C VAL A 435 -30.54 1.89 -2.42
N LYS A 436 -30.16 3.13 -2.18
CA LYS A 436 -29.47 3.95 -3.18
C LYS A 436 -28.01 3.52 -3.31
N VAL A 437 -27.64 3.10 -4.51
CA VAL A 437 -26.26 2.77 -4.88
C VAL A 437 -25.70 3.89 -5.74
N MET A 438 -24.68 4.58 -5.23
CA MET A 438 -24.07 5.76 -5.84
C MET A 438 -22.60 5.48 -6.17
N LEU A 439 -22.00 6.33 -7.01
CA LEU A 439 -20.59 6.23 -7.38
C LEU A 439 -19.70 7.14 -6.53
N ASN A 440 -18.51 6.65 -6.22
CA ASN A 440 -17.34 7.46 -5.93
C ASN A 440 -16.63 7.74 -7.25
N ALA A 441 -16.59 9.00 -7.66
CA ALA A 441 -16.13 9.47 -8.95
C ALA A 441 -14.90 10.39 -8.83
N GLY A 442 -14.28 10.69 -9.98
CA GLY A 442 -13.13 11.56 -10.13
C GLY A 442 -11.89 10.89 -10.73
N LEU A 443 -11.93 9.57 -10.97
CA LEU A 443 -10.80 8.81 -11.52
C LEU A 443 -10.99 8.38 -12.98
N SER A 444 -12.22 8.20 -13.46
CA SER A 444 -12.49 7.58 -14.76
C SER A 444 -13.81 8.06 -15.38
N PRO A 445 -13.85 9.25 -16.02
CA PRO A 445 -15.08 9.81 -16.57
C PRO A 445 -15.84 8.87 -17.51
N GLU A 446 -15.15 8.15 -18.40
CA GLU A 446 -15.78 7.21 -19.35
C GLU A 446 -16.48 6.02 -18.65
N ARG A 447 -15.88 5.53 -17.57
CA ARG A 447 -16.47 4.45 -16.77
C ARG A 447 -17.65 4.96 -15.95
N GLU A 448 -17.53 6.16 -15.43
CA GLU A 448 -18.58 6.85 -14.70
C GLU A 448 -19.79 7.08 -15.59
N GLU A 449 -19.59 7.52 -16.84
CA GLU A 449 -20.62 7.66 -17.86
C GLU A 449 -21.31 6.34 -18.16
N LYS A 450 -20.55 5.27 -18.42
CA LYS A 450 -21.11 3.93 -18.69
C LYS A 450 -21.96 3.40 -17.53
N LEU A 451 -21.57 3.68 -16.29
CA LEU A 451 -22.31 3.25 -15.11
C LEU A 451 -23.44 4.21 -14.72
N GLY A 452 -23.45 5.41 -15.28
CA GLY A 452 -24.40 6.47 -14.93
C GLY A 452 -25.86 6.06 -14.97
N SER A 453 -26.26 5.19 -15.93
CA SER A 453 -27.62 4.67 -16.04
C SER A 453 -28.00 3.67 -14.93
N PHE A 454 -27.03 2.99 -14.33
CA PHE A 454 -27.22 1.87 -13.39
C PHE A 454 -27.13 2.27 -11.92
N VAL A 455 -26.79 3.54 -11.63
CA VAL A 455 -26.61 4.05 -10.26
C VAL A 455 -27.57 5.21 -10.00
N ASP A 456 -27.73 5.55 -8.71
CA ASP A 456 -28.66 6.59 -8.27
C ASP A 456 -28.04 8.01 -8.26
N GLY A 457 -26.75 8.15 -8.61
CA GLY A 457 -26.04 9.41 -8.71
C GLY A 457 -24.55 9.28 -8.28
N ILE A 458 -23.92 10.43 -8.01
CA ILE A 458 -22.58 10.53 -7.46
C ILE A 458 -22.70 10.84 -5.97
N GLY A 459 -22.23 9.93 -5.11
CA GLY A 459 -22.21 10.13 -3.67
C GLY A 459 -20.95 10.80 -3.15
N LEU A 460 -19.86 10.70 -3.92
CA LEU A 460 -18.59 11.37 -3.64
C LEU A 460 -17.86 11.65 -4.96
N TYR A 461 -17.67 12.92 -5.30
CA TYR A 461 -16.69 13.34 -6.29
C TYR A 461 -15.47 13.91 -5.60
N ARG A 462 -14.29 13.32 -5.88
CA ARG A 462 -13.01 13.71 -5.31
C ARG A 462 -12.40 14.85 -6.11
N THR A 463 -12.54 16.07 -5.60
CA THR A 463 -12.06 17.27 -6.32
C THR A 463 -10.56 17.45 -6.26
N GLU A 464 -9.87 16.80 -5.33
CA GLU A 464 -8.42 16.90 -5.16
C GLU A 464 -7.62 16.33 -6.35
N ILE A 465 -8.15 15.32 -7.04
CA ILE A 465 -7.43 14.63 -8.13
C ILE A 465 -7.02 15.57 -9.24
N PRO A 466 -7.91 16.39 -9.82
CA PRO A 466 -7.52 17.38 -10.81
C PRO A 466 -6.48 18.39 -10.33
N PHE A 467 -6.52 18.74 -9.04
CA PHE A 467 -5.52 19.64 -8.45
C PHE A 467 -4.14 18.98 -8.39
N MET A 468 -4.08 17.68 -8.11
CA MET A 468 -2.82 16.94 -8.07
C MET A 468 -2.17 16.76 -9.43
N LEU A 469 -2.95 16.79 -10.52
CA LEU A 469 -2.46 16.56 -11.89
C LEU A 469 -1.94 17.82 -12.58
N GLN A 470 -2.18 19.00 -12.00
CA GLN A 470 -1.76 20.27 -12.59
C GLN A 470 -0.46 20.78 -11.96
N SER A 471 0.22 21.70 -12.66
CA SER A 471 1.42 22.38 -12.16
C SER A 471 1.15 23.63 -11.32
N GLY A 472 -0.13 23.97 -11.08
CA GLY A 472 -0.59 25.12 -10.31
C GLY A 472 -2.05 24.96 -9.93
N PHE A 473 -2.59 25.83 -9.07
CA PHE A 473 -4.01 25.82 -8.72
C PHE A 473 -4.87 26.03 -9.96
N PRO A 474 -5.85 25.13 -10.22
CA PRO A 474 -6.81 25.31 -11.32
C PRO A 474 -7.54 26.64 -11.19
N SER A 475 -7.64 27.36 -12.27
CA SER A 475 -8.44 28.60 -12.33
C SER A 475 -9.91 28.32 -12.07
N GLU A 476 -10.69 29.34 -11.71
CA GLU A 476 -12.13 29.21 -11.50
C GLU A 476 -12.82 28.66 -12.76
N GLU A 477 -12.43 29.12 -13.95
CA GLU A 477 -13.01 28.68 -15.23
C GLU A 477 -12.73 27.19 -15.53
N GLU A 478 -11.52 26.71 -15.27
CA GLU A 478 -11.16 25.29 -15.42
C GLU A 478 -11.98 24.41 -14.49
N GLN A 479 -12.15 24.86 -13.24
CA GLN A 479 -12.97 24.16 -12.25
C GLN A 479 -14.47 24.17 -12.67
N VAL A 480 -15.00 25.30 -13.19
CA VAL A 480 -16.37 25.38 -13.72
C VAL A 480 -16.58 24.37 -14.83
N ALA A 481 -15.70 24.34 -15.82
CA ALA A 481 -15.82 23.41 -16.95
C ALA A 481 -15.85 21.95 -16.50
N GLN A 482 -15.02 21.61 -15.53
CA GLN A 482 -14.91 20.25 -14.99
C GLN A 482 -16.18 19.85 -14.21
N TYR A 483 -16.61 20.70 -13.27
CA TYR A 483 -17.78 20.41 -12.45
C TYR A 483 -19.05 20.39 -13.28
N GLN A 484 -19.15 21.30 -14.26
CA GLN A 484 -20.28 21.35 -15.18
C GLN A 484 -20.39 20.06 -16.02
N GLY A 485 -19.29 19.53 -16.53
CA GLY A 485 -19.26 18.24 -17.23
C GLY A 485 -19.85 17.11 -16.39
N MET A 486 -19.46 17.02 -15.11
CA MET A 486 -19.95 15.98 -14.19
C MET A 486 -21.43 16.19 -13.83
N LEU A 487 -21.85 17.42 -13.51
CA LEU A 487 -23.24 17.73 -13.19
C LEU A 487 -24.19 17.47 -14.37
N GLN A 488 -23.77 17.78 -15.59
CA GLN A 488 -24.53 17.50 -16.81
C GLN A 488 -24.63 16.01 -17.13
N MET A 489 -23.55 15.25 -16.96
CA MET A 489 -23.53 13.79 -17.14
C MET A 489 -24.59 13.10 -16.27
N PHE A 490 -24.84 13.63 -15.07
CA PHE A 490 -25.80 13.12 -14.10
C PHE A 490 -26.99 14.08 -13.90
N ASN A 491 -27.41 14.79 -14.91
CA ASN A 491 -28.40 15.89 -14.83
C ASN A 491 -29.70 15.56 -14.09
N SER A 492 -30.18 14.31 -14.17
CA SER A 492 -31.39 13.86 -13.45
C SER A 492 -31.13 13.23 -12.08
N LYS A 493 -29.88 13.20 -11.61
CA LYS A 493 -29.43 12.49 -10.41
C LYS A 493 -28.56 13.37 -9.54
N PRO A 494 -28.59 13.20 -8.20
CA PRO A 494 -27.79 14.01 -7.31
C PRO A 494 -26.28 13.76 -7.51
N VAL A 495 -25.50 14.84 -7.45
CA VAL A 495 -24.05 14.82 -7.52
C VAL A 495 -23.47 15.52 -6.28
N THR A 496 -22.67 14.79 -5.49
CA THR A 496 -22.03 15.34 -4.30
C THR A 496 -20.57 15.64 -4.62
N LEU A 497 -20.22 16.93 -4.63
CA LEU A 497 -18.85 17.40 -4.78
C LEU A 497 -18.24 17.66 -3.39
N ARG A 498 -17.13 17.01 -3.08
CA ARG A 498 -16.38 17.28 -1.85
C ARG A 498 -15.48 18.50 -2.07
N THR A 499 -15.47 19.46 -1.12
CA THR A 499 -14.47 20.53 -1.15
C THR A 499 -13.08 19.95 -0.97
N LEU A 500 -12.07 20.71 -1.34
CA LEU A 500 -10.68 20.25 -1.44
C LEU A 500 -10.20 19.53 -0.18
N ASP A 501 -9.76 18.28 -0.32
CA ASP A 501 -9.20 17.45 0.76
C ASP A 501 -7.74 17.11 0.46
N ILE A 502 -6.88 18.10 0.62
CA ILE A 502 -5.42 17.98 0.54
C ILE A 502 -4.79 18.13 1.91
N GLY A 503 -3.56 17.68 2.05
CA GLY A 503 -2.76 17.75 3.27
C GLY A 503 -1.37 17.16 3.03
N ALA A 504 -0.57 17.01 4.07
CA ALA A 504 0.76 16.43 3.95
C ALA A 504 0.74 14.94 3.51
N ASP A 505 -0.38 14.25 3.67
CA ASP A 505 -0.62 12.88 3.18
C ASP A 505 -1.09 12.82 1.71
N LYS A 506 -1.55 13.96 1.15
CA LYS A 506 -2.03 14.14 -0.22
C LYS A 506 -1.55 15.49 -0.75
N GLN A 507 -0.26 15.57 -1.01
CA GLN A 507 0.40 16.82 -1.37
C GLN A 507 0.08 17.27 -2.80
N LEU A 508 0.02 18.59 -2.98
CA LEU A 508 0.03 19.21 -4.30
C LEU A 508 1.47 19.51 -4.70
N PRO A 509 1.86 19.28 -5.97
CA PRO A 509 3.23 19.52 -6.44
C PRO A 509 3.72 20.97 -6.23
N TYR A 510 2.79 21.93 -6.22
CA TYR A 510 3.05 23.36 -6.12
C TYR A 510 2.69 23.96 -4.75
N MET A 511 2.24 23.12 -3.79
CA MET A 511 1.95 23.50 -2.42
C MET A 511 2.44 22.40 -1.46
N PRO A 512 3.77 22.26 -1.30
CA PRO A 512 4.35 21.24 -0.44
C PRO A 512 4.02 21.55 1.02
N ILE A 513 3.50 20.55 1.74
CA ILE A 513 3.17 20.62 3.17
C ILE A 513 4.02 19.56 3.87
N SER A 514 4.87 19.99 4.81
CA SER A 514 5.72 19.09 5.60
C SER A 514 5.28 19.12 7.05
N GLU A 515 4.83 17.99 7.57
CA GLU A 515 4.36 17.82 8.95
C GLU A 515 4.83 16.48 9.52
N GLU A 516 5.06 16.41 10.83
CA GLU A 516 5.43 15.16 11.51
C GLU A 516 4.27 14.15 11.53
N ASN A 517 3.02 14.64 11.57
CA ASN A 517 1.81 13.82 11.61
C ASN A 517 0.82 14.22 10.49
N PRO A 518 1.09 13.85 9.23
CA PRO A 518 0.33 14.30 8.06
C PRO A 518 -1.19 14.15 8.15
N CYS A 519 -1.65 13.04 8.71
CA CYS A 519 -3.09 12.76 8.83
C CYS A 519 -3.79 13.57 9.92
N LEU A 520 -3.06 14.15 10.88
CA LEU A 520 -3.60 14.90 12.02
C LEU A 520 -3.42 16.41 11.91
N GLY A 521 -2.69 16.87 10.91
CA GLY A 521 -2.23 18.25 10.76
C GLY A 521 -3.17 19.14 9.94
N TRP A 522 -2.57 19.99 9.11
CA TRP A 522 -3.21 20.98 8.25
C TRP A 522 -3.75 20.29 6.98
N ARG A 523 -5.04 19.95 7.02
CA ARG A 523 -5.68 19.11 5.99
C ARG A 523 -7.16 19.48 5.81
N GLY A 524 -7.65 19.32 4.58
CA GLY A 524 -9.08 19.44 4.25
C GLY A 524 -9.65 20.82 4.59
N ILE A 525 -10.75 20.86 5.36
CA ILE A 525 -11.40 22.12 5.73
C ILE A 525 -10.47 23.08 6.48
N ARG A 526 -9.49 22.59 7.22
CA ARG A 526 -8.55 23.43 7.96
C ARG A 526 -7.72 24.30 7.02
N ILE A 527 -7.27 23.72 5.89
CA ILE A 527 -6.56 24.46 4.83
C ILE A 527 -7.49 25.49 4.20
N THR A 528 -8.70 25.06 3.83
CA THR A 528 -9.62 25.90 3.06
C THR A 528 -10.23 27.04 3.89
N LEU A 529 -10.34 26.92 5.21
CA LEU A 529 -10.74 28.01 6.08
C LEU A 529 -9.57 28.95 6.43
N ASP A 530 -8.35 28.43 6.54
CA ASP A 530 -7.14 29.23 6.75
C ASP A 530 -6.76 30.01 5.48
N GLN A 531 -7.08 29.46 4.30
CA GLN A 531 -6.90 30.07 2.97
C GLN A 531 -8.27 30.26 2.29
N PRO A 532 -9.13 31.19 2.75
CA PRO A 532 -10.52 31.29 2.32
C PRO A 532 -10.69 31.63 0.84
N GLU A 533 -9.66 32.18 0.18
CA GLU A 533 -9.68 32.42 -1.26
C GLU A 533 -9.74 31.13 -2.07
N ILE A 534 -9.01 30.08 -1.64
CA ILE A 534 -9.07 28.75 -2.29
C ILE A 534 -10.49 28.20 -2.18
N PHE A 535 -11.09 28.28 -0.98
CA PHE A 535 -12.46 27.82 -0.75
C PHE A 535 -13.47 28.59 -1.59
N LEU A 536 -13.38 29.92 -1.62
CA LEU A 536 -14.31 30.77 -2.37
C LEU A 536 -14.24 30.52 -3.89
N ILE A 537 -13.04 30.42 -4.45
CA ILE A 537 -12.84 30.09 -5.88
C ILE A 537 -13.52 28.75 -6.20
N GLN A 538 -13.25 27.71 -5.38
CA GLN A 538 -13.82 26.39 -5.59
C GLN A 538 -15.35 26.39 -5.46
N VAL A 539 -15.90 27.00 -4.42
CA VAL A 539 -17.35 27.07 -4.20
C VAL A 539 -18.04 27.89 -5.28
N ARG A 540 -17.48 29.04 -5.71
CA ARG A 540 -18.04 29.79 -6.85
C ARG A 540 -18.08 28.94 -8.12
N ALA A 541 -17.01 28.21 -8.41
CA ALA A 541 -16.97 27.30 -9.55
C ALA A 541 -18.05 26.23 -9.47
N MET A 542 -18.26 25.62 -8.29
CA MET A 542 -19.33 24.63 -8.04
C MET A 542 -20.71 25.24 -8.27
N LEU A 543 -20.97 26.45 -7.73
CA LEU A 543 -22.25 27.15 -7.86
C LEU A 543 -22.55 27.59 -9.29
N ARG A 544 -21.56 28.12 -10.00
CA ARG A 544 -21.66 28.47 -11.43
C ARG A 544 -22.00 27.24 -12.26
N ALA A 545 -21.33 26.13 -12.00
CA ALA A 545 -21.61 24.86 -12.68
C ALA A 545 -23.03 24.34 -12.38
N ASN A 546 -23.53 24.57 -11.16
CA ASN A 546 -24.86 24.14 -10.71
C ASN A 546 -26.01 25.00 -11.26
N ALA A 547 -25.74 26.21 -11.75
CA ALA A 547 -26.77 27.15 -12.16
C ALA A 547 -27.74 26.59 -13.23
N ALA A 548 -27.26 25.72 -14.11
CA ALA A 548 -28.03 25.10 -15.15
C ALA A 548 -28.66 23.73 -14.77
N THR A 549 -28.15 23.03 -13.79
CA THR A 549 -28.54 21.65 -13.49
C THR A 549 -29.30 21.48 -12.17
N GLY A 550 -28.95 22.23 -11.13
CA GLY A 550 -29.64 22.22 -9.85
C GLY A 550 -29.47 20.91 -9.04
N ASN A 551 -28.53 20.03 -9.40
CA ASN A 551 -28.36 18.71 -8.78
C ASN A 551 -27.14 18.59 -7.87
N LEU A 552 -26.48 19.70 -7.55
CA LEU A 552 -25.30 19.78 -6.70
C LEU A 552 -25.63 19.56 -5.22
N SER A 553 -24.78 18.77 -4.57
CA SER A 553 -24.59 18.77 -3.09
C SER A 553 -23.13 19.06 -2.79
N ILE A 554 -22.84 19.89 -1.77
CA ILE A 554 -21.49 20.22 -1.31
C ILE A 554 -21.20 19.40 -0.06
N LEU A 555 -20.01 18.80 0.03
CA LEU A 555 -19.58 17.96 1.14
C LEU A 555 -18.28 18.51 1.73
N LEU A 556 -18.28 18.84 3.04
CA LEU A 556 -17.13 19.36 3.75
C LEU A 556 -16.32 18.22 4.38
N PRO A 557 -15.02 18.05 4.04
CA PRO A 557 -14.15 17.01 4.62
C PRO A 557 -13.54 17.46 5.94
N MET A 558 -13.10 16.52 6.78
CA MET A 558 -12.24 16.74 7.97
C MET A 558 -12.79 17.70 9.02
N VAL A 559 -14.11 17.84 9.09
CA VAL A 559 -14.76 18.71 10.08
C VAL A 559 -14.57 18.17 11.50
N THR A 560 -14.15 19.04 12.42
CA THR A 560 -13.87 18.71 13.83
C THR A 560 -14.73 19.48 14.81
N SER A 561 -15.31 20.61 14.38
CA SER A 561 -16.12 21.49 15.23
C SER A 561 -17.31 22.10 14.49
N LEU A 562 -18.26 22.65 15.25
CA LEU A 562 -19.44 23.34 14.68
C LEU A 562 -19.06 24.70 14.09
N GLU A 563 -18.06 25.35 14.65
CA GLU A 563 -17.54 26.64 14.22
C GLU A 563 -16.99 26.56 12.79
N GLU A 564 -16.31 25.44 12.45
CA GLU A 564 -15.84 25.18 11.07
C GLU A 564 -17.02 25.10 10.10
N VAL A 565 -18.13 24.46 10.50
CA VAL A 565 -19.34 24.35 9.68
C VAL A 565 -20.03 25.72 9.52
N ASP A 566 -20.14 26.49 10.60
CA ASP A 566 -20.77 27.80 10.58
C ASP A 566 -19.95 28.77 9.69
N GLU A 567 -18.63 28.75 9.77
CA GLU A 567 -17.76 29.56 8.91
C GLU A 567 -17.82 29.12 7.42
N ALA A 568 -17.80 27.81 7.15
CA ALA A 568 -17.96 27.31 5.78
C ALA A 568 -19.31 27.76 5.18
N ARG A 569 -20.40 27.69 5.95
CA ARG A 569 -21.73 28.18 5.52
C ARG A 569 -21.69 29.65 5.18
N ARG A 570 -21.08 30.47 6.03
CA ARG A 570 -20.92 31.92 5.80
C ARG A 570 -20.20 32.20 4.49
N LEU A 571 -19.14 31.44 4.18
CA LEU A 571 -18.39 31.58 2.93
C LEU A 571 -19.19 31.08 1.72
N ILE A 572 -19.96 29.99 1.86
CA ILE A 572 -20.85 29.50 0.81
C ILE A 572 -21.96 30.51 0.50
N ASP A 573 -22.59 31.10 1.53
CA ASP A 573 -23.62 32.14 1.35
C ASP A 573 -23.05 33.42 0.72
N ARG A 574 -21.78 33.75 0.99
CA ARG A 574 -21.06 34.83 0.31
C ARG A 574 -20.82 34.50 -1.17
N ALA A 575 -20.28 33.32 -1.46
CA ALA A 575 -20.03 32.86 -2.83
C ALA A 575 -21.32 32.80 -3.65
N SER A 576 -22.44 32.37 -3.03
CA SER A 576 -23.76 32.34 -3.70
C SER A 576 -24.19 33.73 -4.16
N ARG A 577 -24.07 34.74 -3.28
CA ARG A 577 -24.41 36.15 -3.63
C ARG A 577 -23.51 36.68 -4.75
N GLU A 578 -22.18 36.44 -4.67
CA GLU A 578 -21.21 36.84 -5.70
C GLU A 578 -21.56 36.23 -7.07
N VAL A 579 -21.95 34.95 -7.10
CA VAL A 579 -22.32 34.25 -8.34
C VAL A 579 -23.67 34.76 -8.86
N GLU A 580 -24.67 34.95 -8.00
CA GLU A 580 -25.99 35.49 -8.41
C GLU A 580 -25.86 36.92 -8.99
N GLU A 581 -25.01 37.76 -8.41
CA GLU A 581 -24.69 39.09 -8.95
C GLU A 581 -24.00 39.01 -10.31
N MET A 582 -23.09 38.04 -10.47
CA MET A 582 -22.34 37.82 -11.73
C MET A 582 -23.25 37.35 -12.87
N ILE A 583 -24.17 36.42 -12.59
CA ILE A 583 -25.02 35.80 -13.64
C ILE A 583 -26.38 36.52 -13.82
N GLY A 584 -26.77 37.36 -12.86
CA GLY A 584 -27.99 38.18 -12.92
C GLY A 584 -29.30 37.48 -12.55
N TYR A 585 -29.26 36.25 -12.01
CA TYR A 585 -30.43 35.52 -11.51
C TYR A 585 -30.09 34.61 -10.33
N ALA A 586 -31.12 34.22 -9.56
CA ALA A 586 -30.96 33.33 -8.42
C ALA A 586 -30.60 31.92 -8.85
N ILE A 587 -29.61 31.32 -8.14
CA ILE A 587 -29.15 29.96 -8.39
C ILE A 587 -29.84 28.93 -7.47
N PRO A 588 -30.01 27.67 -7.90
CA PRO A 588 -30.49 26.61 -7.04
C PRO A 588 -29.55 26.43 -5.86
N ARG A 589 -30.06 26.49 -4.63
CA ARG A 589 -29.27 26.28 -3.42
C ARG A 589 -28.81 24.83 -3.35
N PRO A 590 -27.50 24.55 -3.28
CA PRO A 590 -27.01 23.19 -3.11
C PRO A 590 -27.30 22.69 -1.70
N ARG A 591 -27.51 21.39 -1.55
CA ARG A 591 -27.53 20.74 -0.23
C ARG A 591 -26.13 20.75 0.35
N LEU A 592 -26.02 21.06 1.65
CA LEU A 592 -24.77 21.07 2.38
C LEU A 592 -24.67 19.83 3.28
N GLY A 593 -23.57 19.10 3.19
CA GLY A 593 -23.27 17.96 4.05
C GLY A 593 -21.88 18.04 4.67
N VAL A 594 -21.70 17.25 5.71
CA VAL A 594 -20.41 17.05 6.39
C VAL A 594 -19.95 15.61 6.19
N MET A 595 -18.67 15.42 5.85
CA MET A 595 -18.04 14.11 5.88
C MET A 595 -17.74 13.74 7.35
N LEU A 596 -18.48 12.74 7.83
CA LEU A 596 -18.34 12.26 9.19
C LEU A 596 -17.21 11.25 9.25
N GLU A 597 -16.00 11.73 9.47
CA GLU A 597 -14.78 10.95 9.45
C GLU A 597 -13.85 11.23 10.65
N VAL A 598 -14.09 12.30 11.39
CA VAL A 598 -13.39 12.62 12.63
C VAL A 598 -14.26 12.21 13.83
N PRO A 599 -13.74 11.41 14.78
CA PRO A 599 -14.52 10.85 15.87
C PRO A 599 -15.23 11.89 16.75
N SER A 600 -14.67 13.11 16.91
CA SER A 600 -15.32 14.20 17.69
C SER A 600 -16.72 14.52 17.18
N MET A 601 -16.91 14.51 15.86
CA MET A 601 -18.19 14.88 15.24
C MET A 601 -19.25 13.80 15.39
N VAL A 602 -18.87 12.55 15.68
CA VAL A 602 -19.84 11.47 16.02
C VAL A 602 -20.64 11.87 17.26
N PHE A 603 -19.99 12.49 18.24
CA PHE A 603 -20.63 12.93 19.50
C PHE A 603 -21.38 14.27 19.37
N MET A 604 -21.17 14.99 18.26
CA MET A 604 -21.77 16.31 18.02
C MET A 604 -22.94 16.28 17.01
N LEU A 605 -23.39 15.09 16.59
CA LEU A 605 -24.47 14.92 15.62
C LEU A 605 -25.76 15.66 15.98
N PRO A 606 -26.23 15.65 17.24
CA PRO A 606 -27.43 16.39 17.61
C PRO A 606 -27.34 17.89 17.33
N GLN A 607 -26.18 18.52 17.58
CA GLN A 607 -25.95 19.95 17.36
C GLN A 607 -25.66 20.26 15.87
N LEU A 608 -25.12 19.30 15.15
CA LEU A 608 -24.84 19.41 13.72
C LEU A 608 -26.13 19.41 12.87
N ALA A 609 -27.17 18.68 13.30
CA ALA A 609 -28.41 18.43 12.56
C ALA A 609 -29.10 19.72 12.04
N SER A 610 -29.05 20.82 12.79
CA SER A 610 -29.64 22.08 12.36
C SER A 610 -28.83 22.90 11.35
N ARG A 611 -27.60 22.46 11.07
CA ARG A 611 -26.62 23.18 10.25
C ARG A 611 -26.42 22.58 8.86
N ILE A 612 -26.85 21.32 8.66
CA ILE A 612 -26.58 20.56 7.45
C ILE A 612 -27.83 19.84 6.93
N ASP A 613 -27.79 19.43 5.67
CA ASP A 613 -28.87 18.67 5.03
C ASP A 613 -28.62 17.16 5.04
N PHE A 614 -27.36 16.73 5.16
CA PHE A 614 -26.96 15.31 5.18
C PHE A 614 -25.58 15.11 5.82
N ILE A 615 -25.31 13.88 6.21
CA ILE A 615 -23.95 13.41 6.55
C ILE A 615 -23.53 12.31 5.59
N SER A 616 -22.24 12.25 5.26
CA SER A 616 -21.63 11.16 4.52
C SER A 616 -20.48 10.57 5.34
N VAL A 617 -20.62 9.30 5.76
CA VAL A 617 -19.61 8.68 6.62
C VAL A 617 -18.39 8.28 5.81
N GLY A 618 -17.24 8.89 6.12
CA GLY A 618 -15.92 8.59 5.57
C GLY A 618 -15.26 7.47 6.38
N THR A 619 -15.67 6.21 6.16
CA THR A 619 -15.24 5.09 7.01
C THR A 619 -13.74 4.83 7.00
N ASN A 620 -13.02 5.23 5.96
CA ASN A 620 -11.59 5.03 5.88
C ASN A 620 -10.84 5.83 6.96
N ASP A 621 -11.08 7.13 7.00
CA ASP A 621 -10.44 8.03 7.96
C ASP A 621 -11.06 7.86 9.37
N LEU A 622 -12.38 7.61 9.47
CA LEU A 622 -13.04 7.30 10.73
C LEU A 622 -12.42 6.05 11.40
N THR A 623 -12.18 4.98 10.67
CA THR A 623 -11.52 3.78 11.18
C THR A 623 -10.08 4.08 11.61
N GLN A 624 -9.32 4.82 10.81
CA GLN A 624 -7.96 5.23 11.10
C GLN A 624 -7.88 6.00 12.43
N TYR A 625 -8.75 6.97 12.63
CA TYR A 625 -8.73 7.81 13.82
C TYR A 625 -9.31 7.12 15.06
N LEU A 626 -10.33 6.26 14.91
CA LEU A 626 -10.87 5.47 16.02
C LEU A 626 -9.87 4.46 16.56
N LEU A 627 -9.09 3.83 15.67
CA LEU A 627 -8.09 2.83 16.05
C LEU A 627 -6.70 3.45 16.29
N ALA A 628 -6.52 4.76 16.01
CA ALA A 628 -5.23 5.45 16.06
C ALA A 628 -4.14 4.72 15.23
N VAL A 629 -4.48 4.24 14.04
CA VAL A 629 -3.63 3.45 13.17
C VAL A 629 -3.49 4.15 11.82
N ASP A 630 -2.27 4.49 11.44
CA ASP A 630 -1.98 4.96 10.09
C ASP A 630 -2.00 3.77 9.11
N ARG A 631 -3.01 3.73 8.24
CA ARG A 631 -3.18 2.68 7.22
C ARG A 631 -2.07 2.67 6.16
N ASN A 632 -1.31 3.76 6.04
CA ASN A 632 -0.20 3.88 5.09
C ASN A 632 1.14 3.42 5.69
N ASN A 633 1.21 3.27 7.01
CA ASN A 633 2.40 2.80 7.70
C ASN A 633 2.43 1.27 7.71
N THR A 634 3.36 0.67 6.97
CA THR A 634 3.51 -0.79 6.79
C THR A 634 3.65 -1.57 8.10
N ARG A 635 4.16 -0.94 9.17
CA ARG A 635 4.37 -1.60 10.47
C ARG A 635 3.07 -1.79 11.26
N VAL A 636 2.11 -0.89 11.09
CA VAL A 636 0.85 -0.89 11.87
C VAL A 636 -0.40 -1.09 11.01
N ALA A 637 -0.30 -1.02 9.69
CA ALA A 637 -1.44 -1.16 8.77
C ALA A 637 -2.24 -2.46 8.99
N SER A 638 -1.60 -3.53 9.48
CA SER A 638 -2.28 -4.78 9.82
C SER A 638 -3.27 -4.67 11.00
N MET A 639 -3.18 -3.59 11.78
CA MET A 639 -4.12 -3.29 12.87
C MET A 639 -5.36 -2.52 12.39
N TYR A 640 -5.31 -1.97 11.16
CA TYR A 640 -6.45 -1.31 10.53
C TYR A 640 -7.47 -2.35 10.08
N ASP A 641 -8.68 -2.33 10.65
CA ASP A 641 -9.76 -3.23 10.26
C ASP A 641 -11.13 -2.56 10.38
N SER A 642 -11.82 -2.43 9.26
CA SER A 642 -13.15 -1.82 9.18
C SER A 642 -14.24 -2.62 9.92
N LEU A 643 -14.04 -3.92 10.14
CA LEU A 643 -14.94 -4.78 10.92
C LEU A 643 -14.60 -4.82 12.42
N HIS A 644 -13.68 -3.96 12.87
CA HIS A 644 -13.37 -3.87 14.28
C HIS A 644 -14.61 -3.48 15.11
N PRO A 645 -14.91 -4.15 16.24
CA PRO A 645 -16.11 -3.89 17.03
C PRO A 645 -16.32 -2.43 17.43
N ALA A 646 -15.24 -1.68 17.72
CA ALA A 646 -15.33 -0.24 18.02
C ALA A 646 -15.83 0.58 16.82
N VAL A 647 -15.41 0.23 15.61
CA VAL A 647 -15.87 0.89 14.38
C VAL A 647 -17.35 0.61 14.14
N LEU A 648 -17.78 -0.64 14.29
CA LEU A 648 -19.18 -1.01 14.12
C LEU A 648 -20.10 -0.33 15.15
N ARG A 649 -19.65 -0.19 16.39
CA ARG A 649 -20.40 0.53 17.44
C ARG A 649 -20.50 2.02 17.11
N ALA A 650 -19.45 2.65 16.62
CA ALA A 650 -19.51 4.04 16.16
C ALA A 650 -20.50 4.20 15.01
N LEU A 651 -20.48 3.29 14.02
CA LEU A 651 -21.43 3.31 12.90
C LEU A 651 -22.89 3.09 13.36
N ALA A 652 -23.11 2.23 14.35
CA ALA A 652 -24.43 2.04 14.94
C ALA A 652 -24.94 3.29 15.66
N MET A 653 -24.06 3.98 16.41
CA MET A 653 -24.39 5.25 17.09
C MET A 653 -24.71 6.34 16.06
N ILE A 654 -23.91 6.46 14.98
CA ILE A 654 -24.18 7.40 13.89
C ILE A 654 -25.56 7.14 13.26
N ALA A 655 -25.88 5.87 12.95
CA ALA A 655 -27.14 5.52 12.33
C ALA A 655 -28.34 5.84 13.25
N HIS A 656 -28.22 5.51 14.53
CA HIS A 656 -29.23 5.81 15.55
C HIS A 656 -29.50 7.32 15.69
N ASP A 657 -28.43 8.12 15.79
CA ASP A 657 -28.57 9.56 15.94
C ASP A 657 -29.06 10.22 14.65
N ALA A 658 -28.61 9.75 13.48
CA ALA A 658 -29.10 10.25 12.21
C ALA A 658 -30.62 10.01 12.05
N GLU A 659 -31.12 8.84 12.40
CA GLU A 659 -32.55 8.53 12.42
C GLU A 659 -33.30 9.42 13.42
N ARG A 660 -32.79 9.53 14.66
CA ARG A 660 -33.41 10.31 15.73
C ARG A 660 -33.56 11.78 15.40
N PHE A 661 -32.56 12.38 14.72
CA PHE A 661 -32.53 13.79 14.37
C PHE A 661 -32.95 14.09 12.92
N GLY A 662 -33.39 13.07 12.17
CA GLY A 662 -33.87 13.20 10.79
C GLY A 662 -32.81 13.64 9.79
N ILE A 663 -31.54 13.23 10.01
CA ILE A 663 -30.42 13.56 9.11
C ILE A 663 -30.35 12.53 7.98
N ASP A 664 -30.24 12.98 6.74
CA ASP A 664 -30.01 12.11 5.58
C ASP A 664 -28.64 11.44 5.71
N LEU A 665 -28.62 10.11 6.01
CA LEU A 665 -27.42 9.32 6.29
C LEU A 665 -26.89 8.65 5.02
N ARG A 666 -25.65 8.98 4.65
CA ARG A 666 -24.94 8.40 3.51
C ARG A 666 -23.60 7.81 3.97
N LEU A 667 -23.03 6.91 3.18
CA LEU A 667 -21.73 6.33 3.43
C LEU A 667 -20.92 6.29 2.12
N CYS A 668 -19.69 6.81 2.14
CA CYS A 668 -18.83 6.91 0.96
C CYS A 668 -17.44 6.26 1.13
N GLY A 669 -17.15 5.70 2.30
CA GLY A 669 -15.91 4.95 2.53
C GLY A 669 -15.93 3.59 1.81
N GLU A 670 -14.79 2.92 1.79
CA GLU A 670 -14.61 1.64 1.08
C GLU A 670 -15.53 0.53 1.60
N MET A 671 -15.99 0.59 2.85
CA MET A 671 -16.97 -0.33 3.43
C MET A 671 -18.27 -0.42 2.60
N ALA A 672 -18.67 0.67 1.90
CA ALA A 672 -19.86 0.67 1.05
C ALA A 672 -19.78 -0.29 -0.13
N GLY A 673 -18.56 -0.60 -0.58
CA GLY A 673 -18.30 -1.50 -1.70
C GLY A 673 -17.84 -2.91 -1.30
N ASP A 674 -17.65 -3.16 0.00
CA ASP A 674 -17.24 -4.45 0.54
C ASP A 674 -18.47 -5.30 0.90
N PRO A 675 -18.72 -6.45 0.23
CA PRO A 675 -19.84 -7.32 0.52
C PRO A 675 -19.95 -7.78 1.99
N MET A 676 -18.83 -7.94 2.69
CA MET A 676 -18.84 -8.28 4.13
C MET A 676 -19.42 -7.13 4.95
N CYS A 677 -19.01 -5.92 4.67
CA CYS A 677 -19.43 -4.72 5.39
C CYS A 677 -20.87 -4.33 5.04
N VAL A 678 -21.26 -4.42 3.76
CA VAL A 678 -22.59 -4.01 3.28
C VAL A 678 -23.71 -4.70 4.03
N THR A 679 -23.59 -6.00 4.31
CA THR A 679 -24.64 -6.74 5.04
C THR A 679 -24.87 -6.17 6.44
N ILE A 680 -23.78 -5.85 7.17
CA ILE A 680 -23.88 -5.20 8.48
C ILE A 680 -24.45 -3.78 8.35
N LEU A 681 -23.97 -2.98 7.38
CA LEU A 681 -24.45 -1.62 7.17
C LEU A 681 -25.96 -1.55 6.90
N ILE A 682 -26.47 -2.48 6.09
CA ILE A 682 -27.93 -2.58 5.83
C ILE A 682 -28.70 -2.87 7.12
N GLY A 683 -28.20 -3.80 7.95
CA GLY A 683 -28.81 -4.13 9.23
C GLY A 683 -28.75 -2.99 10.25
N LEU A 684 -27.72 -2.13 10.18
CA LEU A 684 -27.61 -0.91 10.96
C LEU A 684 -28.49 0.27 10.48
N GLY A 685 -29.16 0.13 9.32
CA GLY A 685 -30.06 1.16 8.79
C GLY A 685 -29.48 2.03 7.68
N TYR A 686 -28.26 1.79 7.17
CA TYR A 686 -27.71 2.52 6.04
C TYR A 686 -28.45 2.18 4.75
N ARG A 687 -28.89 3.21 4.00
CA ARG A 687 -29.66 3.06 2.75
C ARG A 687 -29.06 3.85 1.57
N HIS A 688 -28.03 4.66 1.78
CA HIS A 688 -27.30 5.39 0.74
C HIS A 688 -25.84 4.97 0.78
N LEU A 689 -25.42 4.14 -0.18
CA LEU A 689 -24.08 3.56 -0.25
C LEU A 689 -23.36 4.06 -1.50
N SER A 690 -22.24 4.74 -1.33
CA SER A 690 -21.41 5.24 -2.42
C SER A 690 -20.09 4.47 -2.50
N MET A 691 -19.79 3.94 -3.68
CA MET A 691 -18.69 3.01 -3.87
C MET A 691 -18.00 3.22 -5.23
N ASN A 692 -16.83 2.59 -5.41
CA ASN A 692 -16.18 2.55 -6.70
C ASN A 692 -17.01 1.75 -7.73
N GLY A 693 -16.86 2.07 -9.01
CA GLY A 693 -17.67 1.47 -10.07
C GLY A 693 -17.55 -0.05 -10.22
N ARG A 694 -16.47 -0.66 -9.69
CA ARG A 694 -16.28 -2.13 -9.73
C ARG A 694 -17.16 -2.86 -8.72
N SER A 695 -17.45 -2.22 -7.60
CA SER A 695 -18.26 -2.81 -6.53
C SER A 695 -19.77 -2.74 -6.84
N VAL A 696 -20.22 -1.85 -7.73
CA VAL A 696 -21.64 -1.59 -7.99
C VAL A 696 -22.42 -2.86 -8.33
N ALA A 697 -21.94 -3.65 -9.29
CA ALA A 697 -22.61 -4.87 -9.72
C ALA A 697 -22.72 -5.89 -8.59
N ARG A 698 -21.61 -6.13 -7.88
CA ARG A 698 -21.54 -7.08 -6.76
C ARG A 698 -22.46 -6.68 -5.59
N VAL A 699 -22.47 -5.40 -5.25
CA VAL A 699 -23.32 -4.88 -4.17
C VAL A 699 -24.80 -4.93 -4.56
N LYS A 700 -25.19 -4.53 -5.78
CA LYS A 700 -26.56 -4.66 -6.27
C LYS A 700 -27.04 -6.12 -6.27
N TYR A 701 -26.19 -7.06 -6.68
CA TYR A 701 -26.47 -8.49 -6.66
C TYR A 701 -26.68 -8.99 -5.21
N LEU A 702 -25.84 -8.53 -4.29
CA LEU A 702 -25.93 -8.85 -2.87
C LEU A 702 -27.22 -8.32 -2.24
N LEU A 703 -27.52 -7.02 -2.43
CA LEU A 703 -28.68 -6.34 -1.82
C LEU A 703 -29.99 -7.10 -2.09
N ARG A 704 -30.22 -7.54 -3.32
CA ARG A 704 -31.45 -8.28 -3.68
C ARG A 704 -31.59 -9.66 -3.04
N ARG A 705 -30.52 -10.15 -2.38
CA ARG A 705 -30.50 -11.45 -1.70
C ARG A 705 -30.46 -11.30 -0.19
N ILE A 706 -30.33 -10.08 0.32
CA ILE A 706 -30.37 -9.79 1.76
C ILE A 706 -31.82 -9.70 2.22
N ASP A 707 -32.10 -10.42 3.29
CA ASP A 707 -33.29 -10.27 4.08
C ASP A 707 -33.00 -9.26 5.21
N ILE A 708 -33.86 -8.27 5.40
CA ILE A 708 -33.62 -7.17 6.32
C ILE A 708 -33.58 -7.65 7.78
N GLU A 709 -34.47 -8.55 8.16
CA GLU A 709 -34.54 -9.05 9.53
C GLU A 709 -33.26 -9.85 9.89
N GLU A 710 -32.78 -10.64 8.93
CA GLU A 710 -31.53 -11.39 9.11
C GLU A 710 -30.30 -10.47 9.14
N ALA A 711 -30.28 -9.39 8.35
CA ALA A 711 -29.21 -8.40 8.38
C ALA A 711 -29.18 -7.64 9.71
N GLN A 712 -30.34 -7.30 10.26
CA GLN A 712 -30.47 -6.68 11.58
C GLN A 712 -29.98 -7.61 12.68
N GLU A 713 -30.35 -8.90 12.64
CA GLU A 713 -29.89 -9.90 13.60
C GLU A 713 -28.36 -10.09 13.51
N LEU A 714 -27.80 -10.17 12.29
CA LEU A 714 -26.36 -10.25 12.08
C LEU A 714 -25.65 -9.02 12.67
N SER A 715 -26.18 -7.80 12.40
CA SER A 715 -25.62 -6.55 12.90
C SER A 715 -25.63 -6.50 14.42
N ARG A 716 -26.74 -6.89 15.06
CA ARG A 716 -26.85 -6.97 16.51
C ARG A 716 -25.79 -7.90 17.11
N ARG A 717 -25.65 -9.11 16.57
CA ARG A 717 -24.63 -10.07 17.01
C ARG A 717 -23.19 -9.55 16.79
N SER A 718 -22.96 -8.83 15.69
CA SER A 718 -21.66 -8.23 15.39
C SER A 718 -21.31 -7.09 16.36
N LEU A 719 -22.29 -6.35 16.86
CA LEU A 719 -22.10 -5.31 17.88
C LEU A 719 -21.75 -5.92 19.26
N ASP A 720 -22.24 -7.11 19.57
CA ASP A 720 -21.94 -7.83 20.81
C ASP A 720 -20.56 -8.52 20.77
N ALA A 721 -19.97 -8.69 19.59
CA ALA A 721 -18.66 -9.32 19.43
C ALA A 721 -17.56 -8.53 20.16
N GLN A 722 -16.59 -9.28 20.70
CA GLN A 722 -15.43 -8.70 21.37
C GLN A 722 -14.20 -8.58 20.46
N MET A 723 -14.09 -9.45 19.45
CA MET A 723 -12.97 -9.52 18.54
C MET A 723 -13.40 -9.40 17.07
N THR A 724 -12.56 -8.81 16.25
CA THR A 724 -12.77 -8.69 14.78
C THR A 724 -12.94 -10.07 14.12
N ALA A 725 -12.21 -11.09 14.60
CA ALA A 725 -12.31 -12.45 14.08
C ALA A 725 -13.71 -13.05 14.27
N GLU A 726 -14.39 -12.73 15.36
CA GLU A 726 -15.78 -13.17 15.63
C GLU A 726 -16.73 -12.52 14.62
N VAL A 727 -16.60 -11.22 14.39
CA VAL A 727 -17.40 -10.51 13.40
C VAL A 727 -17.21 -11.12 12.02
N ARG A 728 -15.96 -11.30 11.60
CA ARG A 728 -15.63 -11.92 10.30
C ARG A 728 -16.24 -13.32 10.16
N HIS A 729 -16.14 -14.14 11.22
CA HIS A 729 -16.72 -15.48 11.21
C HIS A 729 -18.25 -15.45 11.08
N GLN A 730 -18.93 -14.56 11.82
CA GLN A 730 -20.39 -14.42 11.77
C GLN A 730 -20.87 -13.99 10.38
N VAL A 731 -20.23 -12.97 9.79
CA VAL A 731 -20.58 -12.49 8.44
C VAL A 731 -20.32 -13.57 7.40
N ALA A 732 -19.18 -14.22 7.48
CA ALA A 732 -18.83 -15.27 6.54
C ALA A 732 -19.81 -16.45 6.61
N ALA A 733 -20.18 -16.91 7.81
CA ALA A 733 -21.18 -17.96 7.97
C ALA A 733 -22.56 -17.55 7.44
N PHE A 734 -22.93 -16.27 7.58
CA PHE A 734 -24.15 -15.73 6.99
C PHE A 734 -24.11 -15.81 5.46
N MET A 735 -23.03 -15.32 4.83
CA MET A 735 -22.86 -15.29 3.39
C MET A 735 -22.84 -16.71 2.78
N GLU A 736 -22.14 -17.65 3.43
CA GLU A 736 -22.09 -19.06 3.01
C GLU A 736 -23.47 -19.71 2.98
N ARG A 737 -24.27 -19.55 4.06
CA ARG A 737 -25.62 -20.10 4.14
C ARG A 737 -26.54 -19.58 3.02
N ARG A 738 -26.23 -18.40 2.45
CA ARG A 738 -27.00 -17.78 1.37
C ARG A 738 -26.46 -18.09 -0.03
N GLY A 739 -25.41 -18.89 -0.14
CA GLY A 739 -24.75 -19.15 -1.42
C GLY A 739 -23.98 -17.94 -1.98
N LEU A 740 -23.69 -16.95 -1.11
CA LEU A 740 -22.99 -15.71 -1.45
C LEU A 740 -21.50 -15.76 -1.03
N GLY A 741 -21.03 -16.93 -0.56
CA GLY A 741 -19.66 -17.11 -0.09
C GLY A 741 -18.59 -16.71 -1.11
N GLY A 742 -18.85 -16.92 -2.40
CA GLY A 742 -17.91 -16.49 -3.46
C GLY A 742 -17.70 -14.97 -3.56
N LEU A 743 -18.64 -14.15 -3.03
CA LEU A 743 -18.45 -12.69 -2.98
C LEU A 743 -17.43 -12.26 -1.91
N ILE A 744 -17.15 -13.12 -0.93
CA ILE A 744 -16.31 -12.82 0.24
C ILE A 744 -15.10 -13.74 0.38
N ARG A 745 -15.04 -14.87 -0.34
CA ARG A 745 -13.99 -15.88 -0.17
C ARG A 745 -12.61 -15.39 -0.59
N GLY A 746 -12.55 -14.47 -1.53
CA GLY A 746 -11.30 -13.81 -1.88
C GLY A 746 -10.66 -13.02 -0.73
N GLY A 747 -11.40 -12.77 0.36
CA GLY A 747 -10.92 -12.07 1.57
C GLY A 747 -10.71 -12.97 2.80
N ARG A 748 -10.82 -14.30 2.67
CA ARG A 748 -10.59 -15.24 3.78
C ARG A 748 -9.20 -15.80 3.84
#